data_e371ba39ae73dd9679ca5c87b2fd1cbd
#
_entry.id   e371ba39ae73dd9679ca5c87b2fd1cbd
#
_cell.length_a   1.000
_cell.length_b   1.000
_cell.length_c   1.000
_cell.angle_alpha   90.00
_cell.angle_beta   90.00
_cell.angle_gamma   90.00
#
_symmetry.space_group_name_H-M   'P 1'
#
loop_
_entity.id
_entity.type
_entity.pdbx_description
1 polymer ?
#
loop_
_entity_poly.entity_id
_entity_poly.type
_entity_poly.pdbx_seq_one_letter_code
_entity_poly.pdbx_strand_id
1 'polypeptide(L)'
;MQQAAEVDLDRLVDYKTEYCSVIKKHKITGDNLTGLCPFHDDRANSFSVDLKTGMWHCFAEDEGGNFVTFYAKLNGLDTKEAYKQILEKYGALNEPQEKPKEKKPGLDHYTVSQYSFEKRLPEDWLKEQCCLQTKKDRNGVQYLYIPYFDAERNLALHRKRYGGKQFRWEYGKTDRLCMYGLWQIEAIRNIGYAALVEGESDSQSMWYMGISTLGIPGASMMRADWAGVLQDLKLYIHVEPDKGGEAFLAKVTRALREGKFVGEVYKWSCRTLGCKDPSEVYMKYGKEEAAEKIRKAISNAEQIDIEEDNIPEAVEGAPVNLRQPEGWIYSEKGISVIDEKKYAPVMVCRTPIIITQRLRSMETGEEKIEVAFKRDGQWHKAIYPRSTIFTSRAITALADLGCTVTSENAKHIVKFLAALEAENIDIIKKADSTSTFGWQSGKRFVPGHDKDIVLDIDPSQRGMAAAYCQNGTMADWLKMIKPHRSRDKFRFILAASFTAPLLRIIKQRIFFVYNWGGSKGGKTAALKAALSVWGDPERLMVNFNATQVGLERTASFYCDLPLGIDERQLAGNNQNSLEKIVYMIASGTGKIRGAKSGGIQATQTWRTVALATGEEPLSTETSQTGVSTRVLEIYGGPFDDEREASVMHQQSGMNCGWAGPAYIGMLLHTDERSITEKYDEMMQYVYQISKGKSGSHIAGIAAVALADAIIDTWVFNNGEWLKRYENGEFDTESAKTNTENLQIDPESWERAKEMARNILQEQMNADTGDVNENATQYIVDWILSNKDSFGEKAFGTCLGMIQNKNAYIFPSMLTQALTKAGYSSRKTLKYLADKGLIGVSVLK
;
A
#
# COMPACT_ATOMS: atom_id res chain seq x y z
N MET A 1 -23.36 -32.23 27.61
CA MET A 1 -22.42 -31.87 28.72
C MET A 1 -22.29 -30.36 28.68
N GLN A 2 -22.75 -29.70 29.74
CA GLN A 2 -22.68 -28.22 29.85
C GLN A 2 -21.21 -27.83 30.06
N GLN A 3 -20.68 -27.02 29.17
CA GLN A 3 -19.45 -26.27 29.42
C GLN A 3 -19.74 -25.24 30.50
N ALA A 4 -19.12 -25.44 31.68
CA ALA A 4 -19.04 -24.40 32.69
C ALA A 4 -18.32 -23.17 32.11
N ALA A 5 -18.75 -21.96 32.49
CA ALA A 5 -18.07 -20.74 32.13
C ALA A 5 -16.60 -20.86 32.64
N GLU A 6 -15.64 -20.73 31.72
CA GLU A 6 -14.22 -20.75 31.99
C GLU A 6 -13.90 -19.58 32.93
N VAL A 7 -13.56 -19.89 34.18
CA VAL A 7 -13.20 -18.88 35.17
C VAL A 7 -11.80 -18.37 34.82
N ASP A 8 -11.65 -17.06 34.71
CA ASP A 8 -10.37 -16.40 34.41
C ASP A 8 -9.42 -16.50 35.62
N LEU A 9 -8.53 -17.50 35.59
CA LEU A 9 -7.58 -17.77 36.66
C LEU A 9 -6.56 -16.66 36.85
N ASP A 10 -6.26 -15.88 35.81
CA ASP A 10 -5.27 -14.79 35.88
C ASP A 10 -5.75 -13.64 36.80
N ARG A 11 -7.05 -13.58 37.08
CA ARG A 11 -7.65 -12.63 38.03
C ARG A 11 -7.83 -13.18 39.43
N LEU A 12 -7.78 -14.51 39.58
CA LEU A 12 -8.08 -15.17 40.87
C LEU A 12 -6.82 -15.59 41.58
N VAL A 13 -5.80 -16.01 40.87
CA VAL A 13 -4.59 -16.60 41.44
C VAL A 13 -3.49 -15.57 41.57
N ASP A 14 -2.98 -15.36 42.77
CA ASP A 14 -1.70 -14.65 42.97
C ASP A 14 -0.52 -15.58 42.63
N TYR A 15 -0.17 -15.60 41.35
CA TYR A 15 0.92 -16.45 40.85
C TYR A 15 2.24 -16.20 41.56
N LYS A 16 2.54 -14.95 41.94
CA LYS A 16 3.75 -14.64 42.67
C LYS A 16 3.83 -15.37 44.02
N THR A 17 2.77 -15.27 44.79
CA THR A 17 2.71 -15.98 46.09
C THR A 17 2.76 -17.49 45.94
N GLU A 18 1.99 -18.04 44.97
CA GLU A 18 1.93 -19.49 44.76
C GLU A 18 3.28 -20.07 44.32
N TYR A 19 3.92 -19.50 43.31
CA TYR A 19 5.19 -20.00 42.83
C TYR A 19 6.36 -19.76 43.80
N CYS A 20 6.40 -18.59 44.47
CA CYS A 20 7.44 -18.33 45.47
C CYS A 20 7.37 -19.27 46.68
N SER A 21 6.21 -19.80 47.03
CA SER A 21 6.07 -20.77 48.14
C SER A 21 6.70 -22.13 47.84
N VAL A 22 6.84 -22.48 46.56
CA VAL A 22 7.30 -23.83 46.12
C VAL A 22 8.71 -23.81 45.54
N ILE A 23 9.06 -22.78 44.75
CA ILE A 23 10.33 -22.73 44.02
C ILE A 23 11.48 -22.26 44.95
N LYS A 24 12.45 -23.13 45.15
CA LYS A 24 13.63 -22.82 45.96
C LYS A 24 14.67 -22.00 45.19
N LYS A 25 15.44 -21.15 45.90
CA LYS A 25 16.49 -20.27 45.35
C LYS A 25 16.04 -19.45 44.18
N HIS A 26 14.77 -18.95 44.21
CA HIS A 26 14.21 -18.15 43.13
C HIS A 26 14.76 -16.72 43.14
N LYS A 27 14.79 -16.12 41.94
CA LYS A 27 15.08 -14.71 41.70
C LYS A 27 13.98 -14.14 40.76
N ILE A 28 13.47 -12.97 41.13
CA ILE A 28 12.45 -12.27 40.31
C ILE A 28 13.12 -11.10 39.59
N THR A 29 12.90 -11.01 38.28
CA THR A 29 13.36 -9.90 37.44
C THR A 29 12.21 -9.44 36.56
N GLY A 30 11.58 -8.29 36.91
CA GLY A 30 10.32 -7.85 36.29
C GLY A 30 9.19 -8.83 36.64
N ASP A 31 8.47 -9.29 35.63
CA ASP A 31 7.38 -10.27 35.73
C ASP A 31 7.87 -11.74 35.61
N ASN A 32 9.18 -11.97 35.53
CA ASN A 32 9.72 -13.30 35.37
C ASN A 32 10.40 -13.79 36.65
N LEU A 33 10.01 -14.99 37.13
CA LEU A 33 10.62 -15.70 38.23
C LEU A 33 11.50 -16.86 37.69
N THR A 34 12.74 -16.94 38.10
CA THR A 34 13.63 -18.05 37.77
C THR A 34 14.13 -18.73 39.05
N GLY A 35 14.25 -20.03 39.05
CA GLY A 35 14.70 -20.79 40.26
C GLY A 35 14.97 -22.26 39.99
N LEU A 36 15.14 -23.05 41.06
CA LEU A 36 15.32 -24.51 40.93
C LEU A 36 13.99 -25.18 40.61
N CYS A 37 13.98 -26.10 39.64
CA CYS A 37 12.78 -26.86 39.29
C CYS A 37 12.30 -27.73 40.47
N PRO A 38 10.99 -27.69 40.82
CA PRO A 38 10.46 -28.50 41.91
C PRO A 38 10.19 -29.98 41.52
N PHE A 39 10.35 -30.34 40.24
CA PHE A 39 9.93 -31.63 39.71
C PHE A 39 11.10 -32.64 39.52
N HIS A 40 12.36 -32.16 39.59
CA HIS A 40 13.57 -33.03 39.52
C HIS A 40 14.69 -32.46 40.40
N ASP A 41 15.75 -33.23 40.62
CA ASP A 41 16.94 -32.77 41.37
C ASP A 41 17.71 -31.73 40.54
N ASP A 42 17.42 -30.47 40.75
CA ASP A 42 17.97 -29.35 39.99
C ASP A 42 19.09 -28.66 40.78
N ARG A 43 20.26 -28.48 40.13
CA ARG A 43 21.44 -27.81 40.70
C ARG A 43 21.71 -26.44 40.09
N ALA A 44 21.08 -26.13 38.96
CA ALA A 44 21.16 -24.84 38.23
C ALA A 44 19.77 -24.33 37.94
N ASN A 45 19.49 -23.04 38.15
CA ASN A 45 18.17 -22.45 37.98
C ASN A 45 17.61 -22.71 36.57
N SER A 46 17.00 -23.89 36.36
CA SER A 46 16.44 -24.33 35.09
C SER A 46 14.93 -24.05 34.92
N PHE A 47 14.28 -23.53 35.96
CA PHE A 47 12.86 -23.28 36.00
C PHE A 47 12.54 -21.79 35.84
N SER A 48 11.62 -21.45 34.92
CA SER A 48 11.19 -20.09 34.65
C SER A 48 9.66 -19.99 34.71
N VAL A 49 9.14 -18.91 35.27
CA VAL A 49 7.71 -18.64 35.35
C VAL A 49 7.43 -17.18 34.94
N ASP A 50 6.47 -16.96 34.10
CA ASP A 50 5.84 -15.67 33.85
C ASP A 50 4.76 -15.43 34.92
N LEU A 51 5.04 -14.52 35.86
CA LEU A 51 4.15 -14.21 37.01
C LEU A 51 2.87 -13.48 36.60
N LYS A 52 2.78 -12.98 35.35
CA LYS A 52 1.59 -12.31 34.84
C LYS A 52 0.57 -13.28 34.25
N THR A 53 1.06 -14.36 33.63
CA THR A 53 0.22 -15.36 32.92
C THR A 53 0.19 -16.71 33.62
N GLY A 54 1.02 -16.91 34.66
CA GLY A 54 1.13 -18.18 35.33
C GLY A 54 1.76 -19.30 34.49
N MET A 55 2.34 -18.97 33.34
CA MET A 55 3.01 -19.94 32.47
C MET A 55 4.41 -20.30 33.00
N TRP A 56 4.72 -21.58 33.04
CA TRP A 56 6.01 -22.08 33.52
C TRP A 56 6.72 -22.95 32.49
N HIS A 57 8.05 -22.99 32.55
CA HIS A 57 8.86 -23.84 31.71
C HIS A 57 10.12 -24.31 32.45
N CYS A 58 10.42 -25.58 32.33
CA CYS A 58 11.69 -26.17 32.80
C CYS A 58 12.61 -26.44 31.61
N PHE A 59 13.70 -25.68 31.52
CA PHE A 59 14.67 -25.80 30.43
C PHE A 59 15.54 -27.08 30.48
N ALA A 60 15.59 -27.77 31.61
CA ALA A 60 16.38 -29.00 31.74
C ALA A 60 15.61 -30.21 31.17
N GLU A 61 14.30 -30.27 31.32
CA GLU A 61 13.46 -31.37 30.84
C GLU A 61 12.60 -30.97 29.60
N ASP A 62 12.74 -29.71 29.13
CA ASP A 62 11.97 -29.15 28.04
C ASP A 62 10.45 -29.32 28.20
N GLU A 63 9.95 -29.10 29.41
CA GLU A 63 8.57 -29.28 29.81
C GLU A 63 8.01 -27.98 30.37
N GLY A 64 6.75 -27.67 30.06
CA GLY A 64 6.09 -26.42 30.50
C GLY A 64 4.58 -26.48 30.43
N GLY A 65 3.93 -25.44 30.92
CA GLY A 65 2.45 -25.35 30.91
C GLY A 65 1.94 -24.13 31.69
N ASN A 66 0.65 -24.15 32.00
CA ASN A 66 -0.02 -23.12 32.79
C ASN A 66 -0.06 -23.48 34.29
N PHE A 67 -0.57 -22.61 35.14
CA PHE A 67 -0.66 -22.83 36.57
C PHE A 67 -1.44 -24.11 36.96
N VAL A 68 -2.48 -24.48 36.21
CA VAL A 68 -3.25 -25.70 36.45
C VAL A 68 -2.39 -26.93 36.26
N THR A 69 -1.58 -26.98 35.20
CA THR A 69 -0.65 -28.09 34.94
C THR A 69 0.48 -28.16 35.98
N PHE A 70 0.96 -26.99 36.43
CA PHE A 70 1.94 -26.91 37.53
C PHE A 70 1.37 -27.50 38.85
N TYR A 71 0.15 -27.05 39.22
CA TYR A 71 -0.53 -27.49 40.43
C TYR A 71 -0.87 -29.00 40.38
N ALA A 72 -1.33 -29.46 39.20
CA ALA A 72 -1.58 -30.89 38.97
C ALA A 72 -0.33 -31.73 39.18
N LYS A 73 0.80 -31.36 38.57
CA LYS A 73 2.08 -32.07 38.65
C LYS A 73 2.66 -32.02 40.06
N LEU A 74 2.54 -30.89 40.75
CA LEU A 74 3.02 -30.71 42.12
C LEU A 74 2.31 -31.61 43.14
N ASN A 75 0.97 -31.80 42.94
CA ASN A 75 0.12 -32.54 43.88
C ASN A 75 -0.24 -33.95 43.37
N GLY A 76 0.29 -34.40 42.23
CA GLY A 76 0.03 -35.74 41.70
C GLY A 76 -1.44 -35.94 41.24
N LEU A 77 -2.11 -34.87 40.76
CA LEU A 77 -3.52 -34.84 40.36
C LEU A 77 -3.66 -34.85 38.86
N ASP A 78 -4.82 -35.23 38.36
CA ASP A 78 -5.18 -34.92 36.98
C ASP A 78 -5.58 -33.43 36.85
N THR A 79 -5.54 -32.89 35.64
CA THR A 79 -5.77 -31.44 35.38
C THR A 79 -7.18 -30.99 35.75
N LYS A 80 -8.18 -31.86 35.71
CA LYS A 80 -9.58 -31.52 36.07
C LYS A 80 -9.75 -31.42 37.58
N GLU A 81 -9.17 -32.34 38.30
CA GLU A 81 -9.19 -32.34 39.77
C GLU A 81 -8.34 -31.18 40.33
N ALA A 82 -7.18 -30.93 39.70
CA ALA A 82 -6.35 -29.74 40.02
C ALA A 82 -7.10 -28.43 39.81
N TYR A 83 -7.79 -28.30 38.68
CA TYR A 83 -8.59 -27.09 38.40
C TYR A 83 -9.72 -26.90 39.41
N LYS A 84 -10.39 -27.97 39.80
CA LYS A 84 -11.45 -27.94 40.82
C LYS A 84 -10.90 -27.50 42.21
N GLN A 85 -9.80 -28.05 42.62
CA GLN A 85 -9.14 -27.68 43.89
C GLN A 85 -8.62 -26.22 43.91
N ILE A 86 -8.11 -25.73 42.79
CA ILE A 86 -7.74 -24.34 42.61
C ILE A 86 -8.97 -23.44 42.80
N LEU A 87 -10.11 -23.76 42.19
CA LEU A 87 -11.35 -22.99 42.34
C LEU A 87 -11.89 -23.05 43.77
N GLU A 88 -11.79 -24.20 44.45
CA GLU A 88 -12.13 -24.34 45.86
C GLU A 88 -11.23 -23.46 46.76
N LYS A 89 -9.92 -23.50 46.53
CA LYS A 89 -8.91 -22.75 47.28
C LYS A 89 -9.14 -21.21 47.18
N TYR A 90 -9.53 -20.74 46.04
CA TYR A 90 -9.78 -19.30 45.78
C TYR A 90 -11.22 -18.89 45.92
N GLY A 91 -12.10 -19.76 46.50
CA GLY A 91 -13.49 -19.46 46.82
C GLY A 91 -14.39 -19.22 45.60
N ALA A 92 -14.00 -19.69 44.43
CA ALA A 92 -14.76 -19.59 43.19
C ALA A 92 -15.80 -20.70 42.99
N LEU A 93 -15.84 -21.67 43.89
CA LEU A 93 -16.93 -22.65 44.03
C LEU A 93 -17.97 -22.17 45.05
N ASN A 94 -18.47 -20.95 44.93
CA ASN A 94 -19.76 -20.64 45.59
C ASN A 94 -20.83 -21.28 44.73
N GLU A 95 -21.75 -22.02 45.40
CA GLU A 95 -22.99 -22.48 44.80
C GLU A 95 -23.58 -21.39 43.93
N PRO A 96 -24.03 -21.68 42.73
CA PRO A 96 -24.69 -20.69 41.93
C PRO A 96 -25.93 -20.26 42.74
N GLN A 97 -25.90 -19.05 43.29
CA GLN A 97 -27.16 -18.35 43.49
C GLN A 97 -27.79 -18.32 42.13
N GLU A 98 -28.85 -19.09 41.95
CA GLU A 98 -29.76 -18.97 40.81
C GLU A 98 -30.18 -17.50 40.75
N LYS A 99 -29.46 -16.70 39.92
CA LYS A 99 -30.12 -15.55 39.33
C LYS A 99 -31.38 -16.12 38.72
N PRO A 100 -32.56 -15.55 38.99
CA PRO A 100 -33.79 -16.03 38.37
C PRO A 100 -33.45 -16.17 36.90
N LYS A 101 -33.44 -17.41 36.37
CA LYS A 101 -33.43 -17.64 34.94
C LYS A 101 -34.56 -16.77 34.43
N GLU A 102 -34.27 -15.69 33.73
CA GLU A 102 -35.24 -15.12 32.80
C GLU A 102 -35.72 -16.32 32.01
N LYS A 103 -36.90 -16.78 32.30
CA LYS A 103 -37.56 -17.82 31.50
C LYS A 103 -37.45 -17.26 30.07
N LYS A 104 -36.70 -17.91 29.21
CA LYS A 104 -36.85 -17.66 27.76
C LYS A 104 -38.35 -17.62 27.55
N PRO A 105 -38.91 -16.56 26.94
CA PRO A 105 -40.37 -16.49 26.74
C PRO A 105 -40.78 -17.86 26.15
N GLY A 106 -41.67 -18.53 26.84
CA GLY A 106 -42.12 -19.84 26.46
C GLY A 106 -42.66 -19.71 25.04
N LEU A 107 -42.51 -20.75 24.22
CA LEU A 107 -43.11 -20.75 22.89
C LEU A 107 -44.61 -20.64 23.09
N ASP A 108 -45.21 -19.56 22.59
CA ASP A 108 -46.65 -19.32 22.72
C ASP A 108 -47.39 -20.18 21.68
N HIS A 109 -48.58 -20.70 22.05
CA HIS A 109 -49.43 -21.43 21.12
C HIS A 109 -49.79 -20.57 19.90
N TYR A 110 -49.80 -21.19 18.73
CA TYR A 110 -50.21 -20.53 17.49
C TYR A 110 -50.92 -21.51 16.56
N THR A 111 -52.13 -21.21 16.20
CA THR A 111 -53.01 -22.12 15.44
C THR A 111 -53.35 -21.55 14.06
N VAL A 112 -53.88 -22.40 13.14
CA VAL A 112 -54.40 -21.94 11.84
C VAL A 112 -55.51 -20.91 12.03
N SER A 113 -56.41 -21.10 13.03
CA SER A 113 -57.48 -20.16 13.29
C SER A 113 -56.98 -18.78 13.75
N GLN A 114 -55.97 -18.76 14.59
CA GLN A 114 -55.32 -17.49 14.99
C GLN A 114 -54.63 -16.79 13.80
N TYR A 115 -53.95 -17.58 12.95
CA TYR A 115 -53.34 -17.08 11.72
C TYR A 115 -54.38 -16.56 10.71
N SER A 116 -55.46 -17.30 10.49
CA SER A 116 -56.60 -16.88 9.66
C SER A 116 -57.18 -15.56 10.12
N PHE A 117 -57.38 -15.40 11.43
CA PHE A 117 -57.89 -14.15 12.01
C PHE A 117 -56.86 -12.99 11.85
N GLU A 118 -55.61 -13.24 12.14
CA GLU A 118 -54.51 -12.23 12.02
C GLU A 118 -54.36 -11.75 10.57
N LYS A 119 -54.43 -12.66 9.59
CA LYS A 119 -54.21 -12.36 8.18
C LYS A 119 -55.50 -12.12 7.39
N ARG A 120 -56.65 -12.22 8.03
CA ARG A 120 -57.99 -12.11 7.43
C ARG A 120 -58.21 -13.05 6.25
N LEU A 121 -57.48 -14.16 6.17
CA LEU A 121 -57.63 -15.17 5.14
C LEU A 121 -58.60 -16.30 5.64
N PRO A 122 -59.54 -16.84 4.78
CA PRO A 122 -60.45 -17.89 5.20
C PRO A 122 -59.69 -19.12 5.65
N GLU A 123 -60.06 -19.64 6.84
CA GLU A 123 -59.39 -20.79 7.47
C GLU A 123 -59.45 -22.05 6.60
N ASP A 124 -60.65 -22.37 6.04
CA ASP A 124 -60.84 -23.52 5.19
C ASP A 124 -60.00 -23.45 3.91
N TRP A 125 -59.91 -22.26 3.29
CA TRP A 125 -59.07 -21.99 2.12
C TRP A 125 -57.59 -22.22 2.45
N LEU A 126 -57.11 -21.73 3.63
CA LEU A 126 -55.74 -21.97 4.08
C LEU A 126 -55.40 -23.42 4.30
N LYS A 127 -56.33 -24.19 4.82
CA LYS A 127 -56.17 -25.64 5.01
C LYS A 127 -56.20 -26.44 3.71
N GLU A 128 -57.07 -26.07 2.80
CA GLU A 128 -57.28 -26.81 1.54
C GLU A 128 -56.23 -26.44 0.49
N GLN A 129 -56.00 -25.13 0.28
CA GLN A 129 -55.13 -24.64 -0.78
C GLN A 129 -53.65 -24.48 -0.36
N CYS A 130 -53.41 -24.12 0.92
CA CYS A 130 -52.03 -23.91 1.42
C CYS A 130 -51.56 -25.12 2.29
N CYS A 131 -52.43 -26.09 2.55
CA CYS A 131 -52.16 -27.29 3.40
C CYS A 131 -51.66 -26.92 4.82
N LEU A 132 -52.11 -25.76 5.36
CA LEU A 132 -51.77 -25.37 6.71
C LEU A 132 -52.47 -26.25 7.76
N GLN A 133 -51.75 -26.57 8.81
CA GLN A 133 -52.26 -27.41 9.90
C GLN A 133 -51.82 -26.85 11.27
N THR A 134 -52.66 -27.11 12.29
CA THR A 134 -52.23 -26.93 13.69
C THR A 134 -51.64 -28.24 14.18
N LYS A 135 -50.36 -28.24 14.56
CA LYS A 135 -49.68 -29.42 15.16
C LYS A 135 -49.16 -29.06 16.55
N LYS A 136 -48.80 -30.08 17.32
CA LYS A 136 -48.21 -29.95 18.65
C LYS A 136 -46.73 -30.39 18.57
N ASP A 137 -45.85 -29.65 19.23
CA ASP A 137 -44.46 -30.05 19.42
C ASP A 137 -44.32 -31.08 20.57
N ARG A 138 -43.09 -31.55 20.83
CA ARG A 138 -42.76 -32.49 21.88
C ARG A 138 -43.13 -32.03 23.29
N ASN A 139 -43.31 -30.74 23.50
CA ASN A 139 -43.66 -30.11 24.75
C ASN A 139 -45.15 -29.74 24.85
N GLY A 140 -45.97 -30.21 23.86
CA GLY A 140 -47.39 -29.97 23.81
C GLY A 140 -47.78 -28.58 23.29
N VAL A 141 -46.82 -27.71 22.90
CA VAL A 141 -47.11 -26.36 22.38
C VAL A 141 -47.65 -26.45 20.97
N GLN A 142 -48.81 -25.86 20.72
CA GLN A 142 -49.42 -25.82 19.38
C GLN A 142 -48.62 -24.85 18.49
N TYR A 143 -48.39 -25.24 17.24
CA TYR A 143 -47.76 -24.40 16.25
C TYR A 143 -48.46 -24.50 14.89
N LEU A 144 -48.36 -23.44 14.11
CA LEU A 144 -48.80 -23.45 12.74
C LEU A 144 -47.74 -24.19 11.90
N TYR A 145 -48.16 -25.30 11.29
CA TYR A 145 -47.37 -26.10 10.36
C TYR A 145 -47.55 -25.58 8.94
N ILE A 146 -46.46 -25.13 8.32
CA ILE A 146 -46.43 -24.56 6.98
C ILE A 146 -45.59 -25.49 6.10
N PRO A 147 -46.20 -26.32 5.24
CA PRO A 147 -45.44 -27.21 4.36
C PRO A 147 -44.88 -26.49 3.15
N TYR A 148 -43.70 -26.92 2.71
CA TYR A 148 -43.09 -26.57 1.43
C TYR A 148 -43.08 -27.82 0.56
N PHE A 149 -43.58 -27.67 -0.66
CA PHE A 149 -43.65 -28.75 -1.63
C PHE A 149 -42.75 -28.41 -2.82
N ASP A 150 -42.08 -29.42 -3.39
CA ASP A 150 -41.36 -29.34 -4.64
C ASP A 150 -42.31 -29.17 -5.86
N ALA A 151 -41.76 -29.15 -7.07
CA ALA A 151 -42.52 -29.01 -8.32
C ALA A 151 -43.48 -30.19 -8.55
N GLU A 152 -43.14 -31.35 -8.11
CA GLU A 152 -43.95 -32.59 -8.21
C GLU A 152 -44.95 -32.76 -7.05
N ARG A 153 -45.05 -31.73 -6.20
CA ARG A 153 -45.94 -31.71 -5.02
C ARG A 153 -45.54 -32.71 -3.90
N ASN A 154 -44.28 -33.15 -3.86
CA ASN A 154 -43.79 -33.91 -2.72
C ASN A 154 -43.39 -32.92 -1.61
N LEU A 155 -43.56 -33.37 -0.35
CA LEU A 155 -43.13 -32.53 0.80
C LEU A 155 -41.60 -32.42 0.83
N ALA A 156 -41.07 -31.23 0.59
CA ALA A 156 -39.64 -30.93 0.64
C ALA A 156 -39.18 -30.67 2.07
N LEU A 157 -39.88 -29.80 2.81
CA LEU A 157 -39.64 -29.49 4.22
C LEU A 157 -40.83 -28.73 4.81
N HIS A 158 -40.80 -28.40 6.08
CA HIS A 158 -41.81 -27.54 6.66
C HIS A 158 -41.27 -26.54 7.67
N ARG A 159 -42.02 -25.45 7.83
CA ARG A 159 -41.70 -24.38 8.79
C ARG A 159 -42.73 -24.43 9.92
N LYS A 160 -42.25 -24.28 11.16
CA LYS A 160 -43.08 -24.18 12.36
C LYS A 160 -43.14 -22.72 12.75
N ARG A 161 -44.35 -22.14 12.87
CA ARG A 161 -44.56 -20.80 13.38
C ARG A 161 -45.26 -20.88 14.71
N TYR A 162 -44.69 -20.27 15.74
CA TYR A 162 -45.24 -20.11 17.08
C TYR A 162 -45.72 -18.68 17.28
N GLY A 163 -46.43 -18.41 18.36
CA GLY A 163 -46.80 -17.07 18.76
C GLY A 163 -45.59 -16.14 18.96
N GLY A 164 -45.80 -14.84 18.97
CA GLY A 164 -44.71 -13.85 19.06
C GLY A 164 -43.79 -13.82 17.86
N LYS A 165 -44.23 -14.26 16.66
CA LYS A 165 -43.45 -14.30 15.40
C LYS A 165 -42.18 -15.16 15.49
N GLN A 166 -42.21 -16.23 16.26
CA GLN A 166 -41.10 -17.20 16.33
C GLN A 166 -41.22 -18.25 15.27
N PHE A 167 -40.16 -18.47 14.47
CA PHE A 167 -40.11 -19.44 13.38
C PHE A 167 -39.03 -20.48 13.62
N ARG A 168 -39.25 -21.74 13.22
CA ARG A 168 -38.29 -22.83 13.24
C ARG A 168 -38.43 -23.70 11.99
N TRP A 169 -37.31 -23.98 11.36
CA TRP A 169 -37.27 -25.02 10.31
C TRP A 169 -37.16 -26.39 10.93
N GLU A 170 -37.72 -27.37 10.30
CA GLU A 170 -37.48 -28.78 10.60
C GLU A 170 -37.03 -29.48 9.33
N TYR A 171 -35.81 -30.00 9.36
CA TYR A 171 -35.15 -30.66 8.25
C TYR A 171 -35.00 -32.15 8.54
N GLY A 172 -35.33 -33.01 7.55
CA GLY A 172 -34.92 -34.40 7.48
C GLY A 172 -33.50 -34.53 6.86
N LYS A 173 -32.99 -35.74 6.76
CA LYS A 173 -31.66 -36.01 6.16
C LYS A 173 -31.59 -35.73 4.64
N THR A 174 -32.74 -35.75 3.95
CA THR A 174 -32.88 -35.59 2.50
C THR A 174 -33.59 -34.31 2.08
N ASP A 175 -34.04 -33.52 3.05
CA ASP A 175 -34.88 -32.35 2.79
C ASP A 175 -34.04 -31.22 2.14
N ARG A 176 -34.65 -30.59 1.13
CA ARG A 176 -34.05 -29.45 0.42
C ARG A 176 -34.97 -28.25 0.51
N LEU A 177 -34.41 -27.11 0.86
CA LEU A 177 -35.11 -25.84 0.83
C LEU A 177 -35.51 -25.50 -0.61
N CYS A 178 -36.79 -25.12 -0.81
CA CYS A 178 -37.33 -24.67 -2.08
C CYS A 178 -38.15 -23.36 -1.91
N MET A 179 -38.50 -22.73 -3.03
CA MET A 179 -39.43 -21.59 -3.02
C MET A 179 -40.81 -22.02 -2.51
N TYR A 180 -41.44 -21.14 -1.74
CA TYR A 180 -42.83 -21.39 -1.29
C TYR A 180 -43.79 -21.19 -2.44
N GLY A 181 -44.58 -22.22 -2.70
CA GLY A 181 -45.49 -22.26 -3.87
C GLY A 181 -44.92 -22.92 -5.11
N LEU A 182 -43.75 -23.56 -5.02
CA LEU A 182 -43.10 -24.21 -6.15
C LEU A 182 -43.97 -25.30 -6.82
N TRP A 183 -44.88 -25.95 -6.09
CA TRP A 183 -45.86 -26.87 -6.62
C TRP A 183 -46.88 -26.26 -7.63
N GLN A 184 -46.91 -24.93 -7.76
CA GLN A 184 -47.75 -24.22 -8.72
C GLN A 184 -47.00 -23.87 -9.99
N ILE A 185 -45.74 -24.29 -10.14
CA ILE A 185 -44.82 -23.80 -11.21
C ILE A 185 -45.38 -24.04 -12.62
N GLU A 186 -46.05 -25.17 -12.86
CA GLU A 186 -46.65 -25.46 -14.16
C GLU A 186 -47.82 -24.50 -14.47
N ALA A 187 -48.68 -24.19 -13.48
CA ALA A 187 -49.72 -23.18 -13.66
C ALA A 187 -49.13 -21.76 -13.88
N ILE A 188 -48.04 -21.46 -13.18
CA ILE A 188 -47.31 -20.20 -13.35
C ILE A 188 -46.70 -20.08 -14.74
N ARG A 189 -46.09 -21.14 -15.28
CA ARG A 189 -45.58 -21.19 -16.66
C ARG A 189 -46.67 -20.95 -17.71
N ASN A 190 -47.83 -21.55 -17.52
CA ASN A 190 -48.99 -21.32 -18.42
C ASN A 190 -49.49 -19.85 -18.42
N ILE A 191 -49.27 -19.12 -17.31
CA ILE A 191 -49.59 -17.68 -17.18
C ILE A 191 -48.48 -16.81 -17.75
N GLY A 192 -47.23 -17.27 -17.74
CA GLY A 192 -46.06 -16.61 -18.31
C GLY A 192 -45.34 -15.63 -17.38
N TYR A 193 -45.78 -15.46 -16.13
CA TYR A 193 -45.08 -14.59 -15.16
C TYR A 193 -45.21 -15.10 -13.72
N ALA A 194 -44.25 -14.70 -12.87
CA ALA A 194 -44.30 -14.88 -11.42
C ALA A 194 -43.99 -13.57 -10.68
N ALA A 195 -44.80 -13.23 -9.68
CA ALA A 195 -44.41 -12.26 -8.67
C ALA A 195 -43.54 -12.96 -7.62
N LEU A 196 -42.34 -12.42 -7.33
CA LEU A 196 -41.45 -12.89 -6.26
C LEU A 196 -41.67 -12.00 -5.04
N VAL A 197 -42.06 -12.61 -3.91
CA VAL A 197 -42.34 -11.88 -2.65
C VAL A 197 -41.56 -12.51 -1.49
N GLU A 198 -41.39 -11.78 -0.39
CA GLU A 198 -40.73 -12.28 0.80
C GLU A 198 -41.71 -13.05 1.72
N GLY A 199 -41.48 -14.36 1.87
CA GLY A 199 -42.19 -15.21 2.83
C GLY A 199 -43.53 -15.75 2.42
N GLU A 200 -44.21 -16.43 3.38
CA GLU A 200 -45.41 -17.23 3.15
C GLU A 200 -46.67 -16.38 3.17
N SER A 201 -46.76 -15.37 4.05
CA SER A 201 -47.99 -14.60 4.19
C SER A 201 -48.34 -13.78 2.96
N ASP A 202 -47.33 -13.22 2.31
CA ASP A 202 -47.52 -12.43 1.09
C ASP A 202 -47.91 -13.34 -0.07
N SER A 203 -47.24 -14.50 -0.20
CA SER A 203 -47.59 -15.49 -1.19
C SER A 203 -49.04 -15.94 -1.04
N GLN A 204 -49.51 -16.25 0.17
CA GLN A 204 -50.89 -16.71 0.43
C GLN A 204 -51.90 -15.62 0.14
N SER A 205 -51.63 -14.38 0.53
CA SER A 205 -52.51 -13.24 0.23
C SER A 205 -52.59 -13.01 -1.28
N MET A 206 -51.48 -13.10 -2.00
CA MET A 206 -51.44 -12.98 -3.47
C MET A 206 -52.21 -14.11 -4.16
N TRP A 207 -52.04 -15.35 -3.70
CA TRP A 207 -52.81 -16.49 -4.25
C TRP A 207 -54.30 -16.34 -4.01
N TYR A 208 -54.69 -15.88 -2.79
CA TYR A 208 -56.12 -15.66 -2.50
C TYR A 208 -56.74 -14.58 -3.40
N MET A 209 -55.92 -13.62 -3.82
CA MET A 209 -56.29 -12.57 -4.79
C MET A 209 -56.16 -13.03 -6.28
N GLY A 210 -55.75 -14.26 -6.54
CA GLY A 210 -55.61 -14.83 -7.88
C GLY A 210 -54.44 -14.23 -8.65
N ILE A 211 -53.31 -13.95 -7.97
CA ILE A 211 -52.08 -13.42 -8.55
C ILE A 211 -50.97 -14.47 -8.48
N SER A 212 -50.37 -14.75 -9.62
CA SER A 212 -49.30 -15.74 -9.81
C SER A 212 -48.05 -15.33 -9.01
N THR A 213 -47.66 -16.15 -7.99
CA THR A 213 -46.67 -15.75 -7.00
C THR A 213 -45.85 -16.93 -6.49
N LEU A 214 -44.55 -16.71 -6.29
CA LEU A 214 -43.63 -17.55 -5.55
C LEU A 214 -43.04 -16.81 -4.36
N GLY A 215 -42.97 -17.46 -3.21
CA GLY A 215 -42.42 -16.91 -1.97
C GLY A 215 -40.97 -17.31 -1.78
N ILE A 216 -40.10 -16.35 -1.54
CA ILE A 216 -38.75 -16.61 -1.09
C ILE A 216 -38.78 -16.75 0.46
N PRO A 217 -38.26 -17.82 1.04
CA PRO A 217 -38.44 -18.14 2.48
C PRO A 217 -37.73 -17.20 3.45
N GLY A 218 -37.33 -16.00 3.04
CA GLY A 218 -36.67 -14.91 3.77
C GLY A 218 -35.75 -14.13 2.88
N ALA A 219 -35.44 -12.89 3.23
CA ALA A 219 -34.73 -11.91 2.41
C ALA A 219 -33.37 -12.41 1.87
N SER A 220 -32.69 -13.30 2.58
CA SER A 220 -31.36 -13.79 2.20
C SER A 220 -31.34 -15.20 1.60
N MET A 221 -32.50 -15.83 1.37
CA MET A 221 -32.59 -17.25 1.09
C MET A 221 -32.71 -17.62 -0.39
N MET A 222 -32.72 -16.66 -1.29
CA MET A 222 -32.73 -16.93 -2.74
C MET A 222 -31.43 -17.61 -3.17
N ARG A 223 -31.54 -18.67 -4.00
CA ARG A 223 -30.41 -19.51 -4.45
C ARG A 223 -30.27 -19.47 -5.97
N ALA A 224 -29.02 -19.55 -6.42
CA ALA A 224 -28.71 -19.54 -7.85
C ALA A 224 -29.29 -20.74 -8.62
N ASP A 225 -29.37 -21.95 -7.97
CA ASP A 225 -29.93 -23.14 -8.57
C ASP A 225 -31.45 -23.03 -8.85
N TRP A 226 -32.18 -22.10 -8.21
CA TRP A 226 -33.59 -21.85 -8.49
C TRP A 226 -33.84 -21.07 -9.78
N ALA A 227 -32.84 -20.39 -10.30
CA ALA A 227 -32.96 -19.65 -11.57
C ALA A 227 -33.36 -20.59 -12.75
N GLY A 228 -32.86 -21.85 -12.72
CA GLY A 228 -33.23 -22.84 -13.73
C GLY A 228 -34.75 -23.17 -13.81
N VAL A 229 -35.44 -23.15 -12.66
CA VAL A 229 -36.89 -23.39 -12.59
C VAL A 229 -37.68 -22.16 -13.07
N LEU A 230 -37.09 -20.98 -12.98
CA LEU A 230 -37.71 -19.66 -13.31
C LEU A 230 -37.49 -19.27 -14.77
N GLN A 231 -36.69 -20.02 -15.55
CA GLN A 231 -36.43 -19.71 -16.96
C GLN A 231 -37.74 -19.53 -17.74
N ASP A 232 -37.70 -18.66 -18.73
CA ASP A 232 -38.84 -18.34 -19.64
C ASP A 232 -40.00 -17.60 -18.95
N LEU A 233 -39.88 -17.18 -17.68
CA LEU A 233 -40.88 -16.38 -16.98
C LEU A 233 -40.49 -14.90 -16.95
N LYS A 234 -41.50 -14.02 -17.03
CA LYS A 234 -41.32 -12.64 -16.59
C LYS A 234 -41.39 -12.57 -15.06
N LEU A 235 -40.37 -12.04 -14.43
CA LEU A 235 -40.29 -11.97 -12.98
C LEU A 235 -40.59 -10.56 -12.47
N TYR A 236 -41.51 -10.45 -11.51
CA TYR A 236 -41.91 -9.21 -10.87
C TYR A 236 -41.50 -9.23 -9.39
N ILE A 237 -40.37 -8.66 -9.03
CA ILE A 237 -39.80 -8.68 -7.66
C ILE A 237 -40.48 -7.59 -6.83
N HIS A 238 -41.17 -7.96 -5.75
CA HIS A 238 -41.72 -7.02 -4.80
C HIS A 238 -40.60 -6.47 -3.91
N VAL A 239 -40.48 -5.14 -3.80
CA VAL A 239 -39.51 -4.46 -2.97
C VAL A 239 -40.23 -3.70 -1.87
N GLU A 240 -40.05 -4.16 -0.62
CA GLU A 240 -40.56 -3.44 0.55
C GLU A 240 -39.92 -2.04 0.66
N PRO A 241 -40.64 -1.01 1.16
CA PRO A 241 -40.18 0.37 1.20
C PRO A 241 -39.19 0.63 2.37
N ASP A 242 -38.28 -0.32 2.61
CA ASP A 242 -37.25 -0.21 3.64
C ASP A 242 -35.93 -0.81 3.15
N LYS A 243 -34.87 -0.70 3.96
CA LYS A 243 -33.53 -1.27 3.64
C LYS A 243 -33.57 -2.80 3.47
N GLY A 244 -34.53 -3.48 4.07
CA GLY A 244 -34.72 -4.93 3.90
C GLY A 244 -35.16 -5.27 2.48
N GLY A 245 -36.08 -4.49 1.91
CA GLY A 245 -36.52 -4.66 0.53
C GLY A 245 -35.42 -4.46 -0.50
N GLU A 246 -34.53 -3.46 -0.30
CA GLU A 246 -33.38 -3.25 -1.17
C GLU A 246 -32.39 -4.43 -1.10
N ALA A 247 -32.12 -4.93 0.10
CA ALA A 247 -31.27 -6.12 0.31
C ALA A 247 -31.87 -7.38 -0.32
N PHE A 248 -33.19 -7.54 -0.23
CA PHE A 248 -33.94 -8.63 -0.88
C PHE A 248 -33.78 -8.56 -2.42
N LEU A 249 -34.00 -7.39 -3.02
CA LEU A 249 -33.83 -7.16 -4.45
C LEU A 249 -32.41 -7.53 -4.90
N ALA A 250 -31.39 -7.00 -4.22
CA ALA A 250 -29.98 -7.27 -4.54
C ALA A 250 -29.65 -8.77 -4.45
N LYS A 251 -30.20 -9.48 -3.47
CA LYS A 251 -29.99 -10.93 -3.30
C LYS A 251 -30.66 -11.74 -4.40
N VAL A 252 -31.90 -11.38 -4.77
CA VAL A 252 -32.65 -12.06 -5.83
C VAL A 252 -31.98 -11.86 -7.19
N THR A 253 -31.63 -10.61 -7.55
CA THR A 253 -30.97 -10.28 -8.84
C THR A 253 -29.61 -10.96 -8.97
N ARG A 254 -28.82 -10.99 -7.88
CA ARG A 254 -27.56 -11.75 -7.84
C ARG A 254 -27.76 -13.22 -8.10
N ALA A 255 -28.70 -13.88 -7.39
CA ALA A 255 -28.94 -15.31 -7.56
C ALA A 255 -29.43 -15.64 -8.97
N LEU A 256 -30.25 -14.78 -9.58
CA LEU A 256 -30.68 -14.92 -10.97
C LEU A 256 -29.50 -14.84 -11.96
N ARG A 257 -28.58 -13.88 -11.76
CA ARG A 257 -27.36 -13.73 -12.57
C ARG A 257 -26.45 -14.96 -12.42
N GLU A 258 -26.11 -15.35 -11.19
CA GLU A 258 -25.27 -16.52 -10.89
C GLU A 258 -25.86 -17.80 -11.47
N GLY A 259 -27.19 -17.93 -11.44
CA GLY A 259 -27.94 -19.03 -12.04
C GLY A 259 -28.19 -18.91 -13.54
N LYS A 260 -27.61 -17.90 -14.20
CA LYS A 260 -27.71 -17.62 -15.66
C LYS A 260 -29.18 -17.55 -16.12
N PHE A 261 -30.01 -16.83 -15.39
CA PHE A 261 -31.39 -16.58 -15.77
C PHE A 261 -31.44 -15.74 -17.06
N VAL A 262 -32.23 -16.14 -18.01
CA VAL A 262 -32.51 -15.43 -19.26
C VAL A 262 -34.00 -15.10 -19.27
N GLY A 263 -34.34 -13.82 -19.11
CA GLY A 263 -35.72 -13.33 -19.08
C GLY A 263 -35.83 -11.90 -18.60
N GLU A 264 -37.00 -11.35 -18.67
CA GLU A 264 -37.30 -10.00 -18.25
C GLU A 264 -37.55 -9.96 -16.73
N VAL A 265 -36.88 -9.02 -16.04
CA VAL A 265 -37.05 -8.82 -14.59
C VAL A 265 -37.51 -7.41 -14.32
N TYR A 266 -38.50 -7.28 -13.45
CA TYR A 266 -39.13 -6.02 -13.08
C TYR A 266 -39.15 -5.89 -11.55
N LYS A 267 -39.04 -4.65 -11.04
CA LYS A 267 -39.26 -4.34 -9.61
C LYS A 267 -40.57 -3.55 -9.45
N TRP A 268 -41.29 -3.81 -8.38
CA TRP A 268 -42.50 -3.09 -7.99
C TRP A 268 -42.62 -2.99 -6.46
N SER A 269 -43.46 -2.10 -5.95
CA SER A 269 -43.62 -1.87 -4.49
C SER A 269 -45.04 -1.48 -4.14
N CYS A 270 -45.47 -1.83 -2.92
CA CYS A 270 -46.73 -1.39 -2.33
C CYS A 270 -46.69 0.02 -1.75
N ARG A 271 -45.55 0.74 -1.82
CA ARG A 271 -45.34 2.08 -1.26
C ARG A 271 -46.39 3.10 -1.75
N THR A 272 -46.73 3.08 -3.01
CA THR A 272 -47.71 3.99 -3.61
C THR A 272 -49.14 3.75 -3.09
N LEU A 273 -49.42 2.59 -2.52
CA LEU A 273 -50.68 2.19 -1.91
C LEU A 273 -50.71 2.49 -0.39
N GLY A 274 -49.61 3.06 0.15
CA GLY A 274 -49.45 3.35 1.57
C GLY A 274 -49.41 2.09 2.42
N CYS A 275 -48.79 0.99 1.87
CA CYS A 275 -48.65 -0.31 2.50
C CYS A 275 -47.21 -0.80 2.36
N LYS A 276 -46.76 -1.64 3.28
CA LYS A 276 -45.43 -2.20 3.27
C LYS A 276 -45.34 -3.42 2.31
N ASP A 277 -46.32 -4.32 2.41
CA ASP A 277 -46.32 -5.61 1.73
C ASP A 277 -47.70 -5.97 1.14
N PRO A 278 -47.82 -6.98 0.24
CA PRO A 278 -49.06 -7.41 -0.36
C PRO A 278 -50.11 -7.89 0.64
N SER A 279 -49.68 -8.51 1.76
CA SER A 279 -50.59 -8.96 2.82
C SER A 279 -51.28 -7.76 3.48
N GLU A 280 -50.57 -6.67 3.72
CA GLU A 280 -51.11 -5.41 4.25
C GLU A 280 -52.09 -4.75 3.28
N VAL A 281 -51.80 -4.78 1.94
CA VAL A 281 -52.72 -4.29 0.93
C VAL A 281 -54.03 -5.06 0.96
N TYR A 282 -53.95 -6.39 1.04
CA TYR A 282 -55.11 -7.25 1.13
C TYR A 282 -55.94 -6.96 2.39
N MET A 283 -55.29 -6.82 3.54
CA MET A 283 -55.99 -6.51 4.82
C MET A 283 -56.66 -5.14 4.81
N LYS A 284 -56.11 -4.18 4.07
CA LYS A 284 -56.62 -2.81 3.99
C LYS A 284 -57.79 -2.64 3.03
N TYR A 285 -57.76 -3.29 1.85
CA TYR A 285 -58.70 -3.06 0.76
C TYR A 285 -59.65 -4.24 0.49
N GLY A 286 -59.44 -5.40 1.08
CA GLY A 286 -60.19 -6.63 0.76
C GLY A 286 -59.73 -7.30 -0.54
N LYS A 287 -60.40 -8.38 -0.91
CA LYS A 287 -59.90 -9.29 -1.99
C LYS A 287 -59.89 -8.64 -3.36
N GLU A 288 -61.04 -8.10 -3.79
CA GLU A 288 -61.21 -7.64 -5.15
C GLU A 288 -60.46 -6.30 -5.42
N GLU A 289 -60.63 -5.35 -4.52
CA GLU A 289 -59.96 -4.04 -4.66
C GLU A 289 -58.43 -4.14 -4.52
N ALA A 290 -57.95 -4.95 -3.56
CA ALA A 290 -56.52 -5.21 -3.40
C ALA A 290 -55.92 -5.90 -4.63
N ALA A 291 -56.65 -6.90 -5.20
CA ALA A 291 -56.20 -7.57 -6.43
C ALA A 291 -56.05 -6.62 -7.61
N GLU A 292 -56.99 -5.70 -7.82
CA GLU A 292 -56.91 -4.70 -8.85
C GLU A 292 -55.74 -3.74 -8.68
N LYS A 293 -55.57 -3.20 -7.44
CA LYS A 293 -54.49 -2.30 -7.10
C LYS A 293 -53.09 -2.92 -7.29
N ILE A 294 -52.94 -4.18 -6.87
CA ILE A 294 -51.65 -4.91 -7.04
C ILE A 294 -51.38 -5.23 -8.50
N ARG A 295 -52.39 -5.68 -9.26
CA ARG A 295 -52.21 -5.89 -10.71
C ARG A 295 -51.84 -4.61 -11.43
N LYS A 296 -52.39 -3.45 -11.04
CA LYS A 296 -52.02 -2.15 -11.57
C LYS A 296 -50.54 -1.77 -11.13
N ALA A 297 -50.14 -2.08 -9.92
CA ALA A 297 -48.78 -1.86 -9.49
C ALA A 297 -47.76 -2.75 -10.25
N ILE A 298 -48.12 -4.03 -10.50
CA ILE A 298 -47.31 -4.94 -11.32
C ILE A 298 -47.26 -4.49 -12.79
N SER A 299 -48.34 -3.98 -13.35
CA SER A 299 -48.34 -3.46 -14.75
C SER A 299 -47.52 -2.20 -14.93
N ASN A 300 -47.29 -1.44 -13.87
CA ASN A 300 -46.44 -0.26 -13.83
C ASN A 300 -45.02 -0.55 -13.27
N ALA A 301 -44.65 -1.82 -13.17
CA ALA A 301 -43.35 -2.21 -12.64
C ALA A 301 -42.20 -1.72 -13.53
N GLU A 302 -41.10 -1.31 -12.91
CA GLU A 302 -39.89 -0.84 -13.59
C GLU A 302 -39.02 -2.04 -13.99
N GLN A 303 -38.68 -2.11 -15.29
CA GLN A 303 -37.74 -3.13 -15.77
C GLN A 303 -36.34 -2.86 -15.20
N ILE A 304 -35.66 -3.88 -14.76
CA ILE A 304 -34.31 -3.78 -14.22
C ILE A 304 -33.35 -4.70 -15.00
N ASP A 305 -32.11 -4.22 -15.17
CA ASP A 305 -31.03 -5.03 -15.69
C ASP A 305 -30.40 -5.82 -14.53
N ILE A 306 -30.41 -7.16 -14.64
CA ILE A 306 -29.82 -8.04 -13.63
C ILE A 306 -28.30 -8.16 -13.77
N GLU A 307 -27.72 -7.67 -14.88
CA GLU A 307 -26.26 -7.64 -15.06
C GLU A 307 -25.60 -6.55 -14.19
N GLU A 308 -26.35 -5.49 -13.82
CA GLU A 308 -25.86 -4.47 -12.88
C GLU A 308 -26.03 -4.92 -11.42
N ASP A 309 -24.91 -4.91 -10.67
CA ASP A 309 -24.92 -5.15 -9.22
C ASP A 309 -25.46 -3.90 -8.50
N ASN A 310 -26.76 -3.85 -8.24
CA ASN A 310 -27.37 -2.82 -7.41
C ASN A 310 -27.10 -3.10 -5.91
N ILE A 311 -25.88 -2.83 -5.46
CA ILE A 311 -25.46 -3.03 -4.07
C ILE A 311 -25.86 -1.80 -3.27
N PRO A 312 -26.77 -1.93 -2.27
CA PRO A 312 -27.20 -0.79 -1.49
C PRO A 312 -26.05 -0.20 -0.67
N GLU A 313 -26.02 1.12 -0.57
CA GLU A 313 -25.07 1.84 0.25
C GLU A 313 -25.33 1.55 1.74
N ALA A 314 -24.43 0.77 2.35
CA ALA A 314 -24.58 0.38 3.75
C ALA A 314 -24.14 1.48 4.74
N VAL A 315 -23.20 2.34 4.31
CA VAL A 315 -22.65 3.47 5.08
C VAL A 315 -22.50 4.66 4.13
N GLU A 316 -23.06 5.79 4.47
CA GLU A 316 -23.09 7.01 3.64
C GLU A 316 -21.69 7.46 3.20
N GLY A 317 -21.54 7.74 1.91
CA GLY A 317 -20.28 8.18 1.28
C GLY A 317 -19.19 7.11 1.29
N ALA A 318 -19.54 5.81 1.37
CA ALA A 318 -18.57 4.74 1.31
C ALA A 318 -17.76 4.78 -0.01
N PRO A 319 -16.43 4.64 0.02
CA PRO A 319 -15.60 4.66 -1.19
C PRO A 319 -15.94 3.57 -2.21
N VAL A 320 -16.56 2.49 -1.76
CA VAL A 320 -17.05 1.37 -2.56
C VAL A 320 -18.22 0.72 -1.83
N ASN A 321 -19.27 0.37 -2.57
CA ASN A 321 -20.39 -0.40 -2.06
C ASN A 321 -20.09 -1.89 -2.17
N LEU A 322 -20.15 -2.59 -1.03
CA LEU A 322 -19.84 -4.00 -0.92
C LEU A 322 -21.03 -4.78 -0.40
N ARG A 323 -21.18 -6.02 -0.88
CA ARG A 323 -22.17 -6.98 -0.37
C ARG A 323 -21.84 -7.31 1.09
N GLN A 324 -22.86 -7.36 1.93
CA GLN A 324 -22.69 -7.77 3.33
C GLN A 324 -22.45 -9.28 3.42
N PRO A 325 -21.39 -9.73 4.14
CA PRO A 325 -21.17 -11.15 4.36
C PRO A 325 -22.26 -11.74 5.24
N GLU A 326 -22.60 -13.01 5.01
CA GLU A 326 -23.56 -13.74 5.84
C GLU A 326 -23.12 -13.77 7.31
N GLY A 327 -24.08 -13.55 8.20
CA GLY A 327 -23.83 -13.51 9.66
C GLY A 327 -23.25 -12.20 10.19
N TRP A 328 -23.04 -11.19 9.34
CA TRP A 328 -22.52 -9.89 9.73
C TRP A 328 -23.50 -8.76 9.40
N ILE A 329 -23.45 -7.69 10.18
CA ILE A 329 -24.15 -6.43 9.90
C ILE A 329 -23.10 -5.32 9.85
N TYR A 330 -23.04 -4.64 8.72
CA TYR A 330 -22.21 -3.49 8.47
C TYR A 330 -23.09 -2.28 8.20
N SER A 331 -22.93 -1.20 8.97
CA SER A 331 -23.79 -0.01 8.92
C SER A 331 -23.06 1.22 9.48
N GLU A 332 -23.73 2.39 9.48
CA GLU A 332 -23.25 3.62 10.16
C GLU A 332 -22.87 3.42 11.63
N LYS A 333 -23.48 2.47 12.30
CA LYS A 333 -23.18 2.16 13.71
C LYS A 333 -21.91 1.34 13.89
N GLY A 334 -21.29 0.88 12.78
CA GLY A 334 -20.14 0.01 12.78
C GLY A 334 -20.44 -1.42 12.34
N ILE A 335 -19.71 -2.37 12.90
CA ILE A 335 -19.73 -3.78 12.54
C ILE A 335 -20.31 -4.58 13.70
N SER A 336 -21.28 -5.43 13.41
CA SER A 336 -21.86 -6.39 14.36
C SER A 336 -21.83 -7.80 13.78
N VAL A 337 -21.64 -8.80 14.62
CA VAL A 337 -21.82 -10.21 14.28
C VAL A 337 -23.18 -10.71 14.79
N ILE A 338 -23.85 -11.53 14.04
CA ILE A 338 -25.09 -12.19 14.48
C ILE A 338 -24.71 -13.36 15.37
N ASP A 339 -25.06 -13.28 16.67
CA ASP A 339 -24.88 -14.39 17.61
C ASP A 339 -25.83 -15.53 17.21
N GLU A 340 -25.28 -16.67 16.78
CA GLU A 340 -26.05 -17.84 16.35
C GLU A 340 -26.99 -18.41 17.43
N LYS A 341 -26.68 -18.14 18.71
CA LYS A 341 -27.51 -18.64 19.83
C LYS A 341 -28.65 -17.69 20.19
N LYS A 342 -28.42 -16.37 20.05
CA LYS A 342 -29.36 -15.33 20.44
C LYS A 342 -30.11 -14.73 19.26
N TYR A 343 -29.67 -15.00 18.02
CA TYR A 343 -30.19 -14.37 16.80
C TYR A 343 -30.26 -12.84 16.89
N ALA A 344 -29.32 -12.26 17.64
CA ALA A 344 -29.26 -10.83 17.90
C ALA A 344 -27.88 -10.29 17.48
N PRO A 345 -27.81 -9.07 16.93
CA PRO A 345 -26.54 -8.48 16.57
C PRO A 345 -25.74 -8.11 17.84
N VAL A 346 -24.47 -8.52 17.86
CA VAL A 346 -23.49 -8.13 18.89
C VAL A 346 -22.50 -7.18 18.26
N MET A 347 -22.41 -5.96 18.81
CA MET A 347 -21.47 -4.93 18.34
C MET A 347 -20.03 -5.39 18.54
N VAL A 348 -19.27 -5.43 17.46
CA VAL A 348 -17.85 -5.82 17.43
C VAL A 348 -16.96 -4.59 17.33
N CYS A 349 -17.28 -3.66 16.43
CA CYS A 349 -16.51 -2.46 16.20
C CYS A 349 -17.44 -1.29 15.90
N ARG A 350 -17.24 -0.17 16.59
CA ARG A 350 -18.08 1.04 16.37
C ARG A 350 -17.65 1.84 15.14
N THR A 351 -16.46 1.58 14.61
CA THR A 351 -15.96 2.20 13.38
C THR A 351 -16.32 1.31 12.20
N PRO A 352 -17.08 1.81 11.21
CA PRO A 352 -17.24 1.09 9.94
C PRO A 352 -15.90 0.94 9.24
N ILE A 353 -15.53 -0.28 8.85
CA ILE A 353 -14.28 -0.59 8.13
C ILE A 353 -14.61 -1.44 6.91
N ILE A 354 -14.04 -1.11 5.75
CA ILE A 354 -14.17 -1.88 4.52
C ILE A 354 -12.83 -2.05 3.82
N ILE A 355 -12.75 -3.04 2.94
CA ILE A 355 -11.66 -3.21 1.98
C ILE A 355 -12.06 -2.46 0.72
N THR A 356 -11.22 -1.52 0.25
CA THR A 356 -11.50 -0.73 -0.95
C THR A 356 -10.81 -1.28 -2.18
N GLN A 357 -9.59 -1.81 -2.01
CA GLN A 357 -8.87 -2.46 -3.11
C GLN A 357 -7.76 -3.40 -2.61
N ARG A 358 -7.35 -4.31 -3.49
CA ARG A 358 -6.19 -5.18 -3.32
C ARG A 358 -5.07 -4.66 -4.20
N LEU A 359 -3.89 -4.48 -3.61
CA LEU A 359 -2.75 -3.87 -4.27
C LEU A 359 -1.63 -4.90 -4.40
N ARG A 360 -1.09 -5.04 -5.60
CA ARG A 360 0.09 -5.86 -5.85
C ARG A 360 1.31 -4.97 -5.96
N SER A 361 2.27 -5.11 -5.04
CA SER A 361 3.54 -4.39 -5.11
C SER A 361 4.32 -4.78 -6.36
N MET A 362 4.70 -3.80 -7.15
CA MET A 362 5.50 -3.99 -8.36
C MET A 362 6.96 -4.35 -8.03
N GLU A 363 7.45 -3.96 -6.85
CA GLU A 363 8.82 -4.23 -6.40
C GLU A 363 8.98 -5.63 -5.83
N THR A 364 8.02 -6.10 -5.02
CA THR A 364 8.13 -7.37 -4.27
C THR A 364 7.20 -8.46 -4.79
N GLY A 365 6.16 -8.11 -5.54
CA GLY A 365 5.07 -9.00 -5.93
C GLY A 365 4.11 -9.37 -4.80
N GLU A 366 4.32 -8.87 -3.58
CA GLU A 366 3.46 -9.09 -2.43
C GLU A 366 2.11 -8.36 -2.57
N GLU A 367 1.08 -8.95 -1.99
CA GLU A 367 -0.24 -8.33 -1.93
C GLU A 367 -0.41 -7.48 -0.66
N LYS A 368 -0.89 -6.25 -0.85
CA LYS A 368 -1.30 -5.33 0.20
C LYS A 368 -2.80 -5.04 0.10
N ILE A 369 -3.39 -4.62 1.18
CA ILE A 369 -4.81 -4.30 1.27
C ILE A 369 -4.98 -2.82 1.62
N GLU A 370 -5.75 -2.09 0.80
CA GLU A 370 -6.25 -0.78 1.18
C GLU A 370 -7.56 -0.97 1.93
N VAL A 371 -7.60 -0.50 3.17
CA VAL A 371 -8.81 -0.42 3.97
C VAL A 371 -9.26 1.02 4.10
N ALA A 372 -10.56 1.24 4.15
CA ALA A 372 -11.15 2.51 4.51
C ALA A 372 -12.00 2.36 5.77
N PHE A 373 -11.96 3.34 6.67
CA PHE A 373 -12.80 3.40 7.87
C PHE A 373 -13.35 4.80 8.06
N LYS A 374 -14.60 4.88 8.56
CA LYS A 374 -15.30 6.16 8.77
C LYS A 374 -15.13 6.61 10.22
N ARG A 375 -14.56 7.81 10.43
CA ARG A 375 -14.45 8.45 11.72
C ARG A 375 -14.73 9.94 11.60
N ASP A 376 -15.42 10.49 12.58
CA ASP A 376 -15.78 11.92 12.64
C ASP A 376 -16.48 12.40 11.34
N GLY A 377 -17.31 11.52 10.76
CA GLY A 377 -18.03 11.78 9.50
C GLY A 377 -17.20 11.66 8.24
N GLN A 378 -15.89 11.37 8.31
CA GLN A 378 -14.98 11.29 7.17
C GLN A 378 -14.41 9.88 6.99
N TRP A 379 -14.19 9.51 5.72
CA TRP A 379 -13.52 8.28 5.35
C TRP A 379 -12.00 8.48 5.32
N HIS A 380 -11.29 7.65 6.08
CA HIS A 380 -9.84 7.57 6.12
C HIS A 380 -9.38 6.29 5.44
N LYS A 381 -8.35 6.39 4.60
CA LYS A 381 -7.76 5.24 3.90
C LYS A 381 -6.37 4.92 4.42
N ALA A 382 -6.05 3.63 4.46
CA ALA A 382 -4.74 3.14 4.84
C ALA A 382 -4.37 1.87 4.07
N ILE A 383 -3.11 1.74 3.68
CA ILE A 383 -2.58 0.59 2.96
C ILE A 383 -1.65 -0.17 3.91
N TYR A 384 -1.88 -1.46 4.03
CA TYR A 384 -1.07 -2.34 4.86
C TYR A 384 -0.76 -3.67 4.16
N PRO A 385 0.37 -4.33 4.49
CA PRO A 385 0.60 -5.71 4.09
C PRO A 385 -0.59 -6.59 4.49
N ARG A 386 -0.91 -7.57 3.66
CA ARG A 386 -2.00 -8.52 3.90
C ARG A 386 -1.87 -9.19 5.27
N SER A 387 -0.65 -9.53 5.68
CA SER A 387 -0.34 -10.09 7.00
C SER A 387 -0.74 -9.18 8.18
N THR A 388 -0.72 -7.86 7.99
CA THR A 388 -1.17 -6.90 9.02
C THR A 388 -2.69 -6.91 9.15
N ILE A 389 -3.43 -6.88 8.05
CA ILE A 389 -4.89 -6.81 8.06
C ILE A 389 -5.53 -8.13 8.53
N PHE A 390 -4.95 -9.28 8.14
CA PHE A 390 -5.52 -10.60 8.45
C PHE A 390 -4.88 -11.31 9.64
N THR A 391 -4.17 -10.59 10.50
CA THR A 391 -3.62 -11.12 11.77
C THR A 391 -4.14 -10.30 12.95
N SER A 392 -4.78 -10.97 13.91
CA SER A 392 -5.43 -10.30 15.05
C SER A 392 -4.47 -9.44 15.88
N ARG A 393 -3.20 -9.83 16.01
CA ARG A 393 -2.18 -9.03 16.71
C ARG A 393 -1.75 -7.81 15.92
N ALA A 394 -1.66 -7.90 14.60
CA ALA A 394 -1.10 -6.84 13.77
C ALA A 394 -2.14 -5.79 13.34
N ILE A 395 -3.43 -6.18 13.22
CA ILE A 395 -4.50 -5.27 12.79
C ILE A 395 -4.72 -4.11 13.79
N THR A 396 -4.25 -4.25 15.02
CA THR A 396 -4.28 -3.19 16.03
C THR A 396 -3.52 -1.93 15.61
N ALA A 397 -2.62 -2.02 14.61
CA ALA A 397 -1.98 -0.85 14.00
C ALA A 397 -2.97 0.17 13.41
N LEU A 398 -4.20 -0.23 13.07
CA LEU A 398 -5.26 0.69 12.64
C LEU A 398 -5.72 1.62 13.77
N ALA A 399 -5.46 1.28 15.04
CA ALA A 399 -5.78 2.13 16.18
C ALA A 399 -4.98 3.43 16.19
N ASP A 400 -3.72 3.40 15.71
CA ASP A 400 -2.86 4.59 15.61
C ASP A 400 -3.44 5.63 14.64
N LEU A 401 -4.28 5.19 13.69
CA LEU A 401 -4.99 6.06 12.75
C LEU A 401 -6.40 6.47 13.25
N GLY A 402 -6.78 6.05 14.45
CA GLY A 402 -8.06 6.39 15.07
C GLY A 402 -9.19 5.38 14.83
N CYS A 403 -8.95 4.23 14.24
CA CYS A 403 -9.94 3.16 14.15
C CYS A 403 -10.15 2.50 15.51
N THR A 404 -11.39 2.14 15.88
CA THR A 404 -11.71 1.52 17.18
C THR A 404 -11.38 0.01 17.20
N VAL A 405 -10.18 -0.35 16.75
CA VAL A 405 -9.62 -1.70 16.87
C VAL A 405 -8.88 -1.83 18.19
N THR A 406 -9.13 -2.91 18.92
CA THR A 406 -8.47 -3.24 20.19
C THR A 406 -8.01 -4.70 20.15
N SER A 407 -7.17 -5.11 21.10
CA SER A 407 -6.77 -6.53 21.24
C SER A 407 -7.98 -7.47 21.45
N GLU A 408 -9.07 -6.97 22.05
CA GLU A 408 -10.27 -7.77 22.33
C GLU A 408 -11.13 -8.00 21.09
N ASN A 409 -11.33 -6.97 20.26
CA ASN A 409 -12.19 -7.07 19.07
C ASN A 409 -11.45 -7.45 17.78
N ALA A 410 -10.13 -7.40 17.77
CA ALA A 410 -9.29 -7.64 16.59
C ALA A 410 -9.62 -8.96 15.88
N LYS A 411 -9.83 -10.05 16.64
CA LYS A 411 -10.16 -11.36 16.06
C LYS A 411 -11.46 -11.35 15.25
N HIS A 412 -12.46 -10.61 15.72
CA HIS A 412 -13.74 -10.49 15.02
C HIS A 412 -13.63 -9.59 13.80
N ILE A 413 -12.86 -8.51 13.88
CA ILE A 413 -12.62 -7.61 12.75
C ILE A 413 -11.88 -8.34 11.63
N VAL A 414 -10.86 -9.13 11.96
CA VAL A 414 -10.14 -9.99 10.99
C VAL A 414 -11.12 -10.98 10.32
N LYS A 415 -11.99 -11.63 11.09
CA LYS A 415 -13.00 -12.54 10.54
C LYS A 415 -13.99 -11.83 9.62
N PHE A 416 -14.44 -10.63 10.03
CA PHE A 416 -15.33 -9.81 9.21
C PHE A 416 -14.66 -9.42 7.89
N LEU A 417 -13.43 -8.89 7.92
CA LEU A 417 -12.72 -8.45 6.72
C LEU A 417 -12.42 -9.64 5.78
N ALA A 418 -12.11 -10.81 6.33
CA ALA A 418 -11.91 -12.02 5.53
C ALA A 418 -13.21 -12.49 4.85
N ALA A 419 -14.34 -12.45 5.55
CA ALA A 419 -15.64 -12.75 4.99
C ALA A 419 -16.07 -11.71 3.94
N LEU A 420 -15.81 -10.42 4.22
CA LEU A 420 -16.11 -9.31 3.31
C LEU A 420 -15.31 -9.42 2.00
N GLU A 421 -14.02 -9.76 2.09
CA GLU A 421 -13.18 -9.98 0.90
C GLU A 421 -13.67 -11.17 0.07
N ALA A 422 -13.96 -12.31 0.73
CA ALA A 422 -14.41 -13.51 0.05
C ALA A 422 -15.74 -13.30 -0.69
N GLU A 423 -16.68 -12.56 -0.09
CA GLU A 423 -17.98 -12.24 -0.68
C GLU A 423 -17.89 -11.24 -1.84
N ASN A 424 -16.83 -10.41 -1.89
CA ASN A 424 -16.71 -9.29 -2.81
C ASN A 424 -15.44 -9.33 -3.68
N ILE A 425 -14.86 -10.51 -3.88
CA ILE A 425 -13.60 -10.65 -4.62
C ILE A 425 -13.68 -10.17 -6.07
N ASP A 426 -14.88 -10.20 -6.65
CA ASP A 426 -15.24 -9.72 -7.99
C ASP A 426 -15.43 -8.20 -8.05
N ILE A 427 -15.78 -7.55 -6.93
CA ILE A 427 -16.04 -6.10 -6.85
C ILE A 427 -14.79 -5.33 -6.39
N ILE A 428 -14.04 -5.90 -5.42
CA ILE A 428 -12.86 -5.26 -4.87
C ILE A 428 -11.81 -5.11 -5.97
N LYS A 429 -11.55 -3.87 -6.38
CA LYS A 429 -10.60 -3.53 -7.44
C LYS A 429 -9.22 -4.13 -7.11
N LYS A 430 -8.58 -4.72 -8.11
CA LYS A 430 -7.18 -5.11 -8.06
C LYS A 430 -6.36 -4.07 -8.82
N ALA A 431 -5.31 -3.52 -8.21
CA ALA A 431 -4.42 -2.54 -8.82
C ALA A 431 -2.96 -2.89 -8.52
N ASP A 432 -2.06 -2.37 -9.35
CA ASP A 432 -0.63 -2.38 -9.04
C ASP A 432 -0.30 -1.24 -8.07
N SER A 433 0.71 -1.43 -7.24
CA SER A 433 1.22 -0.39 -6.36
C SER A 433 2.74 -0.30 -6.40
N THR A 434 3.26 0.89 -6.16
CA THR A 434 4.70 1.16 -6.05
C THR A 434 4.98 2.04 -4.84
N SER A 435 6.14 1.84 -4.23
CA SER A 435 6.62 2.67 -3.12
C SER A 435 7.59 3.77 -3.57
N THR A 436 7.89 3.86 -4.87
CA THR A 436 8.86 4.79 -5.45
C THR A 436 8.29 5.52 -6.65
N PHE A 437 8.82 6.70 -6.91
CA PHE A 437 8.58 7.41 -8.16
C PHE A 437 9.40 6.80 -9.32
N GLY A 438 9.20 7.31 -10.52
CA GLY A 438 9.96 6.96 -11.70
C GLY A 438 9.29 5.94 -12.60
N TRP A 439 10.10 5.38 -13.50
CA TRP A 439 9.67 4.39 -14.48
C TRP A 439 9.30 3.07 -13.83
N GLN A 440 8.11 2.58 -14.15
CA GLN A 440 7.62 1.26 -13.76
C GLN A 440 7.67 0.30 -14.96
N SER A 441 7.45 -0.98 -14.70
CA SER A 441 7.38 -1.99 -15.77
C SER A 441 6.26 -1.66 -16.77
N GLY A 442 6.48 -1.96 -18.06
CA GLY A 442 5.49 -1.73 -19.11
C GLY A 442 5.37 -0.28 -19.58
N LYS A 443 6.46 0.49 -19.52
CA LYS A 443 6.52 1.89 -20.00
C LYS A 443 5.51 2.79 -19.30
N ARG A 444 5.45 2.70 -17.98
CA ARG A 444 4.57 3.50 -17.11
C ARG A 444 5.43 4.40 -16.21
N PHE A 445 4.93 5.56 -15.82
CA PHE A 445 5.65 6.50 -14.96
C PHE A 445 4.77 7.00 -13.81
N VAL A 446 5.31 7.00 -12.59
CA VAL A 446 4.64 7.48 -11.37
C VAL A 446 5.46 8.65 -10.80
N PRO A 447 4.80 9.72 -10.34
CA PRO A 447 3.36 9.97 -10.26
C PRO A 447 2.80 10.63 -11.54
N GLY A 448 1.49 10.56 -11.68
CA GLY A 448 0.70 11.43 -12.55
C GLY A 448 0.37 10.92 -13.94
N HIS A 449 1.13 9.95 -14.47
CA HIS A 449 0.91 9.44 -15.83
C HIS A 449 0.23 8.08 -15.91
N ASP A 450 0.14 7.36 -14.81
CA ASP A 450 -0.62 6.11 -14.72
C ASP A 450 -1.52 6.15 -13.48
N LYS A 451 -2.84 6.28 -13.70
CA LYS A 451 -3.86 6.34 -12.64
C LYS A 451 -4.17 4.97 -12.03
N ASP A 452 -3.75 3.90 -12.69
CA ASP A 452 -3.98 2.53 -12.25
C ASP A 452 -2.90 2.02 -11.28
N ILE A 453 -1.79 2.75 -11.15
CA ILE A 453 -0.75 2.45 -10.16
C ILE A 453 -0.97 3.30 -8.91
N VAL A 454 -1.18 2.65 -7.78
CA VAL A 454 -1.35 3.32 -6.49
C VAL A 454 0.02 3.58 -5.86
N LEU A 455 0.26 4.82 -5.45
CA LEU A 455 1.46 5.15 -4.68
C LEU A 455 1.27 4.70 -3.22
N ASP A 456 1.97 3.63 -2.85
CA ASP A 456 1.90 2.98 -1.55
C ASP A 456 3.14 3.34 -0.72
N ILE A 457 3.06 4.43 0.00
CA ILE A 457 4.15 5.02 0.78
C ILE A 457 3.86 5.05 2.28
N ASP A 458 4.92 4.96 3.03
CA ASP A 458 4.89 5.15 4.49
C ASP A 458 4.37 6.56 4.85
N PRO A 459 3.60 6.74 5.94
CA PRO A 459 3.18 8.07 6.40
C PRO A 459 4.32 9.09 6.53
N SER A 460 5.52 8.64 6.90
CA SER A 460 6.73 9.48 6.97
C SER A 460 7.19 10.02 5.60
N GLN A 461 6.83 9.38 4.50
CA GLN A 461 7.20 9.79 3.13
C GLN A 461 6.15 10.70 2.46
N ARG A 462 4.99 10.91 3.09
CA ARG A 462 3.93 11.77 2.53
C ARG A 462 4.41 13.20 2.24
N GLY A 463 5.29 13.72 3.10
CA GLY A 463 5.92 15.03 2.88
C GLY A 463 6.77 15.07 1.61
N MET A 464 7.50 14.01 1.32
CA MET A 464 8.31 13.86 0.10
C MET A 464 7.42 13.72 -1.14
N ALA A 465 6.36 12.90 -1.07
CA ALA A 465 5.40 12.77 -2.18
C ALA A 465 4.68 14.09 -2.48
N ALA A 466 4.30 14.84 -1.43
CA ALA A 466 3.64 16.13 -1.57
C ALA A 466 4.58 17.28 -2.03
N ALA A 467 5.88 17.05 -2.10
CA ALA A 467 6.83 17.98 -2.73
C ALA A 467 6.70 17.98 -4.26
N TYR A 468 6.26 16.87 -4.85
CA TYR A 468 5.92 16.76 -6.26
C TYR A 468 4.51 17.35 -6.50
N CYS A 469 4.45 18.66 -6.65
CA CYS A 469 3.23 19.44 -6.76
C CYS A 469 3.33 20.47 -7.87
N GLN A 470 2.18 21.00 -8.30
CA GLN A 470 2.08 22.09 -9.28
C GLN A 470 1.66 23.36 -8.57
N ASN A 471 2.44 24.43 -8.76
CA ASN A 471 2.10 25.80 -8.33
C ASN A 471 2.23 26.77 -9.52
N GLY A 472 1.43 27.85 -9.53
CA GLY A 472 1.40 28.80 -10.62
C GLY A 472 0.89 28.20 -11.92
N THR A 473 1.46 28.63 -13.06
CA THR A 473 1.10 28.12 -14.39
C THR A 473 2.35 27.75 -15.20
N MET A 474 2.17 26.93 -16.25
CA MET A 474 3.26 26.62 -17.19
C MET A 474 3.78 27.88 -17.87
N ALA A 475 2.90 28.83 -18.22
CA ALA A 475 3.30 30.09 -18.84
C ALA A 475 4.18 30.96 -17.92
N ASP A 476 3.86 31.01 -16.61
CA ASP A 476 4.67 31.76 -15.64
C ASP A 476 6.01 31.07 -15.41
N TRP A 477 6.03 29.72 -15.36
CA TRP A 477 7.27 28.96 -15.29
C TRP A 477 8.17 29.23 -16.52
N LEU A 478 7.61 29.20 -17.73
CA LEU A 478 8.35 29.52 -18.96
C LEU A 478 8.90 30.93 -18.95
N LYS A 479 8.09 31.92 -18.51
CA LYS A 479 8.50 33.32 -18.39
C LYS A 479 9.66 33.49 -17.42
N MET A 480 9.69 32.73 -16.34
CA MET A 480 10.77 32.72 -15.34
C MET A 480 12.05 32.08 -15.90
N ILE A 481 11.98 30.95 -16.60
CA ILE A 481 13.15 30.16 -17.00
C ILE A 481 13.78 30.64 -18.31
N LYS A 482 12.97 30.94 -19.35
CA LYS A 482 13.40 31.18 -20.72
C LYS A 482 14.48 32.26 -20.87
N PRO A 483 14.45 33.40 -20.15
CA PRO A 483 15.45 34.45 -20.28
C PRO A 483 16.88 34.00 -19.90
N HIS A 484 16.99 33.02 -18.98
CA HIS A 484 18.29 32.58 -18.46
C HIS A 484 18.93 31.45 -19.27
N ARG A 485 18.20 30.86 -20.26
CA ARG A 485 18.71 29.80 -21.11
C ARG A 485 19.79 30.23 -22.13
N SER A 486 20.08 31.53 -22.27
CA SER A 486 21.22 32.02 -23.02
C SER A 486 22.58 31.77 -22.33
N ARG A 487 22.57 31.38 -21.05
CA ARG A 487 23.79 31.12 -20.24
C ARG A 487 24.02 29.62 -20.16
N ASP A 488 25.16 29.18 -20.69
CA ASP A 488 25.49 27.75 -20.80
C ASP A 488 25.45 27.01 -19.46
N LYS A 489 25.94 27.64 -18.37
CA LYS A 489 25.93 27.01 -17.04
C LYS A 489 24.51 26.81 -16.51
N PHE A 490 23.67 27.84 -16.57
CA PHE A 490 22.27 27.72 -16.16
C PHE A 490 21.52 26.69 -17.03
N ARG A 491 21.71 26.78 -18.34
CA ARG A 491 21.12 25.90 -19.33
C ARG A 491 21.50 24.43 -19.08
N PHE A 492 22.78 24.16 -18.79
CA PHE A 492 23.29 22.81 -18.51
C PHE A 492 22.72 22.25 -17.20
N ILE A 493 22.69 23.07 -16.11
CA ILE A 493 22.14 22.67 -14.82
C ILE A 493 20.63 22.35 -14.96
N LEU A 494 19.88 23.17 -15.67
CA LEU A 494 18.47 22.95 -15.95
C LEU A 494 18.25 21.64 -16.77
N ALA A 495 19.00 21.45 -17.86
CA ALA A 495 18.90 20.27 -18.72
C ALA A 495 19.30 18.99 -17.98
N ALA A 496 20.24 19.07 -17.04
CA ALA A 496 20.62 17.95 -16.20
C ALA A 496 19.45 17.42 -15.34
N SER A 497 18.51 18.30 -14.95
CA SER A 497 17.26 17.89 -14.27
C SER A 497 16.38 17.00 -15.15
N PHE A 498 16.22 17.33 -16.41
CA PHE A 498 15.47 16.55 -17.40
C PHE A 498 16.19 15.28 -17.85
N THR A 499 17.52 15.21 -17.62
CA THR A 499 18.32 14.03 -17.98
C THR A 499 17.99 12.83 -17.07
N ALA A 500 17.57 13.04 -15.84
CA ALA A 500 17.32 11.96 -14.87
C ALA A 500 16.41 10.85 -15.42
N PRO A 501 15.21 11.10 -15.96
CA PRO A 501 14.36 10.06 -16.54
C PRO A 501 14.92 9.45 -17.84
N LEU A 502 15.79 10.14 -18.57
CA LEU A 502 16.43 9.61 -19.78
C LEU A 502 17.46 8.53 -19.48
N LEU A 503 18.14 8.58 -18.32
CA LEU A 503 19.23 7.65 -18.00
C LEU A 503 18.81 6.18 -18.12
N ARG A 504 17.58 5.84 -17.83
CA ARG A 504 17.06 4.47 -17.98
C ARG A 504 16.92 4.09 -19.44
N ILE A 505 16.41 4.99 -20.28
CA ILE A 505 16.18 4.78 -21.71
C ILE A 505 17.53 4.62 -22.42
N ILE A 506 18.47 5.55 -22.20
CA ILE A 506 19.80 5.52 -22.84
C ILE A 506 20.81 4.63 -22.09
N LYS A 507 20.39 3.90 -21.05
CA LYS A 507 21.20 2.96 -20.26
C LYS A 507 22.48 3.55 -19.68
N GLN A 508 22.45 4.83 -19.31
CA GLN A 508 23.60 5.52 -18.75
C GLN A 508 23.69 5.42 -17.23
N ARG A 509 24.92 5.63 -16.72
CA ARG A 509 25.23 5.62 -15.29
C ARG A 509 24.75 6.91 -14.61
N ILE A 510 24.55 6.83 -13.31
CA ILE A 510 24.32 7.97 -12.44
C ILE A 510 25.59 8.84 -12.38
N PHE A 511 25.41 10.14 -12.46
CA PHE A 511 26.50 11.12 -12.30
C PHE A 511 26.00 12.36 -11.53
N PHE A 512 26.94 13.15 -11.06
CA PHE A 512 26.70 14.44 -10.41
C PHE A 512 26.92 15.58 -11.39
N VAL A 513 26.06 16.58 -11.33
CA VAL A 513 26.32 17.92 -11.86
C VAL A 513 26.47 18.83 -10.65
N TYR A 514 27.67 19.25 -10.39
CA TYR A 514 28.06 19.99 -9.19
C TYR A 514 28.51 21.42 -9.52
N ASN A 515 27.71 22.40 -9.10
CA ASN A 515 28.03 23.80 -9.29
C ASN A 515 28.70 24.38 -8.04
N TRP A 516 29.92 24.87 -8.18
CA TRP A 516 30.70 25.37 -7.06
C TRP A 516 31.36 26.73 -7.36
N GLY A 517 31.84 27.40 -6.30
CA GLY A 517 32.51 28.71 -6.39
C GLY A 517 32.08 29.66 -5.27
N GLY A 518 32.53 30.90 -5.32
CA GLY A 518 32.25 31.89 -4.29
C GLY A 518 30.78 32.11 -3.99
N SER A 519 30.46 32.59 -2.78
CA SER A 519 29.12 32.96 -2.37
C SER A 519 28.52 34.03 -3.31
N LYS A 520 27.16 34.10 -3.36
CA LYS A 520 26.36 35.05 -4.13
C LYS A 520 26.32 34.87 -5.65
N GLY A 521 26.88 33.77 -6.18
CA GLY A 521 26.85 33.46 -7.63
C GLY A 521 25.53 32.88 -8.12
N GLY A 522 24.50 32.73 -7.26
CA GLY A 522 23.20 32.19 -7.64
C GLY A 522 23.15 30.68 -7.81
N LYS A 523 24.11 29.90 -7.29
CA LYS A 523 24.18 28.44 -7.40
C LYS A 523 22.92 27.75 -6.89
N THR A 524 22.48 28.07 -5.67
CA THR A 524 21.25 27.54 -5.08
C THR A 524 20.00 27.97 -5.87
N ALA A 525 19.98 29.16 -6.44
CA ALA A 525 18.89 29.63 -7.30
C ALA A 525 18.76 28.79 -8.59
N ALA A 526 19.88 28.43 -9.21
CA ALA A 526 19.89 27.55 -10.38
C ALA A 526 19.49 26.12 -10.02
N LEU A 527 19.92 25.62 -8.85
CA LEU A 527 19.45 24.31 -8.33
C LEU A 527 17.94 24.31 -8.12
N LYS A 528 17.38 25.37 -7.50
CA LYS A 528 15.94 25.52 -7.31
C LYS A 528 15.19 25.61 -8.64
N ALA A 529 15.72 26.36 -9.62
CA ALA A 529 15.16 26.40 -10.97
C ALA A 529 15.12 25.02 -11.62
N ALA A 530 16.18 24.22 -11.47
CA ALA A 530 16.24 22.85 -11.98
C ALA A 530 15.27 21.91 -11.27
N LEU A 531 15.04 22.05 -9.96
CA LEU A 531 14.08 21.26 -9.19
C LEU A 531 12.63 21.72 -9.42
N SER A 532 12.40 23.02 -9.72
CA SER A 532 11.07 23.57 -10.03
C SER A 532 10.40 22.90 -11.25
N VAL A 533 11.19 22.21 -12.07
CA VAL A 533 10.68 21.35 -13.17
C VAL A 533 9.67 20.32 -12.64
N TRP A 534 9.92 19.78 -11.43
CA TRP A 534 9.22 18.62 -10.89
C TRP A 534 8.26 18.94 -9.73
N GLY A 535 8.48 20.01 -9.00
CA GLY A 535 7.66 20.40 -7.86
C GLY A 535 8.28 21.52 -7.03
N ASP A 536 7.87 21.61 -5.76
CA ASP A 536 8.37 22.61 -4.82
C ASP A 536 9.87 22.36 -4.52
N PRO A 537 10.77 23.24 -5.03
CA PRO A 537 12.21 23.04 -4.91
C PRO A 537 12.72 23.04 -3.48
N GLU A 538 12.07 23.76 -2.54
CA GLU A 538 12.46 23.77 -1.13
C GLU A 538 12.25 22.41 -0.47
N ARG A 539 11.20 21.70 -0.87
CA ARG A 539 10.82 20.39 -0.32
C ARG A 539 11.52 19.23 -1.04
N LEU A 540 11.90 19.42 -2.31
CA LEU A 540 12.63 18.43 -3.12
C LEU A 540 14.13 18.42 -2.81
N MET A 541 14.67 19.50 -2.22
CA MET A 541 16.08 19.68 -1.94
C MET A 541 16.44 19.09 -0.57
N VAL A 542 17.56 18.39 -0.51
CA VAL A 542 18.20 17.94 0.72
C VAL A 542 19.58 18.60 0.87
N ASN A 543 20.24 18.45 2.00
CA ASN A 543 21.59 18.96 2.19
C ASN A 543 22.59 17.82 2.49
N PHE A 544 23.88 18.13 2.36
CA PHE A 544 24.95 17.15 2.61
C PHE A 544 25.08 16.72 4.08
N ASN A 545 24.37 17.36 5.01
CA ASN A 545 24.33 16.95 6.42
C ASN A 545 23.36 15.78 6.66
N ALA A 546 22.63 15.33 5.64
CA ALA A 546 21.77 14.18 5.74
C ALA A 546 22.59 12.89 5.99
N THR A 547 22.01 11.95 6.75
CA THR A 547 22.65 10.65 6.94
C THR A 547 22.70 9.85 5.64
N GLN A 548 23.69 8.97 5.48
CA GLN A 548 23.76 8.10 4.29
C GLN A 548 22.47 7.30 4.07
N VAL A 549 21.84 6.80 5.14
CA VAL A 549 20.56 6.07 5.05
C VAL A 549 19.43 7.00 4.61
N GLY A 550 19.43 8.25 5.07
CA GLY A 550 18.47 9.26 4.61
C GLY A 550 18.61 9.53 3.12
N LEU A 551 19.83 9.75 2.63
CA LEU A 551 20.12 9.94 1.21
C LEU A 551 19.77 8.71 0.36
N GLU A 552 20.07 7.47 0.82
CA GLU A 552 19.65 6.22 0.17
C GLU A 552 18.10 6.19 -0.03
N ARG A 553 17.36 6.48 1.04
CA ARG A 553 15.88 6.45 1.02
C ARG A 553 15.31 7.52 0.11
N THR A 554 15.88 8.72 0.15
CA THR A 554 15.47 9.84 -0.71
C THR A 554 15.75 9.55 -2.18
N ALA A 555 16.96 9.05 -2.51
CA ALA A 555 17.32 8.67 -3.88
C ALA A 555 16.46 7.53 -4.42
N SER A 556 16.15 6.52 -3.58
CA SER A 556 15.26 5.42 -3.94
C SER A 556 13.82 5.88 -4.15
N PHE A 557 13.32 6.80 -3.32
CA PHE A 557 11.97 7.34 -3.43
C PHE A 557 11.79 8.17 -4.71
N TYR A 558 12.73 9.09 -5.01
CA TYR A 558 12.75 9.91 -6.22
C TYR A 558 13.45 9.21 -7.39
N CYS A 559 13.30 7.91 -7.52
CA CYS A 559 13.91 7.15 -8.62
C CYS A 559 13.54 7.75 -9.98
N ASP A 560 14.51 7.80 -10.90
CA ASP A 560 14.40 8.39 -12.24
C ASP A 560 14.05 9.90 -12.27
N LEU A 561 14.13 10.59 -11.12
CA LEU A 561 14.01 12.04 -10.97
C LEU A 561 15.34 12.62 -10.48
N PRO A 562 15.60 13.95 -10.63
CA PRO A 562 16.81 14.55 -10.13
C PRO A 562 16.85 14.56 -8.60
N LEU A 563 18.03 14.34 -8.03
CA LEU A 563 18.29 14.43 -6.61
C LEU A 563 19.02 15.75 -6.32
N GLY A 564 18.31 16.73 -5.72
CA GLY A 564 18.90 18.02 -5.36
C GLY A 564 19.61 17.97 -4.00
N ILE A 565 20.91 18.34 -3.94
CA ILE A 565 21.71 18.35 -2.71
C ILE A 565 22.41 19.69 -2.59
N ASP A 566 22.04 20.50 -1.61
CA ASP A 566 22.63 21.84 -1.41
C ASP A 566 23.68 21.85 -0.28
N GLU A 567 24.52 22.86 -0.29
CA GLU A 567 25.45 23.22 0.78
C GLU A 567 26.45 22.11 1.16
N ARG A 568 27.42 21.83 0.26
CA ARG A 568 28.50 20.85 0.52
C ARG A 568 29.24 21.15 1.84
N GLN A 569 29.42 22.42 2.20
CA GLN A 569 30.12 22.84 3.42
C GLN A 569 29.49 22.29 4.71
N LEU A 570 28.20 21.95 4.71
CA LEU A 570 27.54 21.32 5.87
C LEU A 570 27.99 19.86 6.13
N ALA A 571 28.65 19.23 5.18
CA ALA A 571 29.22 17.87 5.38
C ALA A 571 30.49 17.89 6.25
N GLY A 572 31.00 19.11 6.61
CA GLY A 572 32.24 19.28 7.33
C GLY A 572 33.49 18.95 6.51
N ASN A 573 34.66 19.08 7.10
CA ASN A 573 35.98 18.93 6.43
C ASN A 573 36.38 17.43 6.23
N ASN A 574 35.49 16.48 6.41
CA ASN A 574 35.80 15.06 6.24
C ASN A 574 35.60 14.60 4.78
N GLN A 575 36.65 14.78 3.97
CA GLN A 575 36.70 14.38 2.55
C GLN A 575 36.30 12.93 2.33
N ASN A 576 36.73 12.01 3.20
CA ASN A 576 36.36 10.59 3.12
C ASN A 576 34.84 10.37 3.25
N SER A 577 34.12 11.21 3.98
CA SER A 577 32.65 11.14 4.10
C SER A 577 31.96 11.59 2.81
N LEU A 578 32.41 12.67 2.20
CA LEU A 578 31.92 13.16 0.92
C LEU A 578 32.12 12.14 -0.20
N GLU A 579 33.34 11.59 -0.34
CA GLU A 579 33.62 10.56 -1.32
C GLU A 579 32.70 9.35 -1.17
N LYS A 580 32.43 8.92 0.06
CA LYS A 580 31.48 7.82 0.32
C LYS A 580 30.06 8.16 -0.14
N ILE A 581 29.59 9.41 0.06
CA ILE A 581 28.28 9.85 -0.42
C ILE A 581 28.23 9.81 -1.95
N VAL A 582 29.25 10.35 -2.63
CA VAL A 582 29.33 10.33 -4.10
C VAL A 582 29.32 8.90 -4.63
N TYR A 583 30.14 8.01 -4.06
CA TYR A 583 30.16 6.59 -4.46
C TYR A 583 28.82 5.91 -4.23
N MET A 584 28.22 6.13 -3.06
CA MET A 584 26.93 5.52 -2.72
C MET A 584 25.84 5.95 -3.71
N ILE A 585 25.67 7.25 -3.92
CA ILE A 585 24.63 7.74 -4.86
C ILE A 585 24.92 7.25 -6.27
N ALA A 586 26.16 7.37 -6.75
CA ALA A 586 26.54 6.98 -8.11
C ALA A 586 26.49 5.44 -8.35
N SER A 587 26.49 4.62 -7.28
CA SER A 587 26.35 3.17 -7.41
C SER A 587 24.93 2.75 -7.84
N GLY A 588 23.91 3.55 -7.54
CA GLY A 588 22.50 3.24 -7.82
C GLY A 588 21.94 2.11 -6.97
N THR A 589 22.66 1.67 -5.94
CA THR A 589 22.27 0.52 -5.12
C THR A 589 22.59 0.80 -3.66
N GLY A 590 21.63 0.57 -2.81
CA GLY A 590 21.75 0.72 -1.37
C GLY A 590 22.56 -0.39 -0.69
N LYS A 591 22.86 -0.19 0.57
CA LYS A 591 23.59 -1.17 1.38
C LYS A 591 22.68 -2.38 1.67
N ILE A 592 23.20 -3.59 1.45
CA ILE A 592 22.52 -4.86 1.78
C ILE A 592 22.38 -4.95 3.31
N ARG A 593 21.17 -5.24 3.78
CA ARG A 593 20.83 -5.37 5.21
C ARG A 593 20.12 -6.70 5.49
N GLY A 594 20.41 -7.32 6.63
CA GLY A 594 19.66 -8.49 7.09
C GLY A 594 18.22 -8.12 7.50
N ALA A 595 17.26 -8.99 7.24
CA ALA A 595 15.89 -8.85 7.71
C ALA A 595 15.73 -9.39 9.15
N LYS A 596 14.86 -8.76 9.94
CA LYS A 596 14.56 -9.21 11.32
C LYS A 596 13.91 -10.61 11.36
N SER A 597 13.23 -10.99 10.28
CA SER A 597 12.59 -12.29 10.10
C SER A 597 13.52 -13.37 9.54
N GLY A 598 14.83 -13.08 9.39
CA GLY A 598 15.79 -13.92 8.67
C GLY A 598 15.86 -13.57 7.16
N GLY A 599 17.02 -13.86 6.52
CA GLY A 599 17.26 -13.50 5.12
C GLY A 599 17.75 -12.05 4.91
N ILE A 600 17.55 -11.52 3.72
CA ILE A 600 18.03 -10.19 3.28
C ILE A 600 16.83 -9.30 3.02
N GLN A 601 16.88 -8.05 3.50
CA GLN A 601 15.88 -7.02 3.11
C GLN A 601 16.03 -6.71 1.62
N ALA A 602 14.91 -6.36 0.96
CA ALA A 602 14.95 -5.85 -0.40
C ALA A 602 15.92 -4.66 -0.49
N THR A 603 16.93 -4.77 -1.35
CA THR A 603 17.94 -3.74 -1.52
C THR A 603 17.34 -2.59 -2.31
N GLN A 604 17.40 -1.39 -1.76
CA GLN A 604 16.95 -0.19 -2.46
C GLN A 604 17.82 0.07 -3.67
N THR A 605 17.19 0.42 -4.79
CA THR A 605 17.87 0.81 -6.03
C THR A 605 17.30 2.13 -6.53
N TRP A 606 18.11 2.88 -7.25
CA TRP A 606 17.71 4.15 -7.86
C TRP A 606 18.49 4.42 -9.14
N ARG A 607 17.97 5.33 -9.92
CA ARG A 607 18.66 5.98 -11.01
C ARG A 607 18.33 7.45 -10.97
N THR A 608 19.31 8.32 -11.09
CA THR A 608 19.14 9.76 -10.93
C THR A 608 20.30 10.54 -11.53
N VAL A 609 20.11 11.83 -11.76
CA VAL A 609 21.20 12.81 -11.84
C VAL A 609 21.22 13.58 -10.54
N ALA A 610 22.31 13.54 -9.82
CA ALA A 610 22.49 14.31 -8.60
C ALA A 610 22.90 15.74 -8.95
N LEU A 611 22.05 16.71 -8.65
CA LEU A 611 22.30 18.14 -8.80
C LEU A 611 22.78 18.68 -7.47
N ALA A 612 24.00 19.19 -7.40
CA ALA A 612 24.55 19.61 -6.12
C ALA A 612 25.29 20.97 -6.20
N THR A 613 25.36 21.64 -5.03
CA THR A 613 26.06 22.94 -4.93
C THR A 613 27.03 23.01 -3.77
N GLY A 614 27.98 23.93 -3.85
CA GLY A 614 28.91 24.21 -2.77
C GLY A 614 29.84 25.39 -3.05
N GLU A 615 30.73 25.73 -2.11
CA GLU A 615 31.73 26.78 -2.28
C GLU A 615 33.07 26.25 -2.76
N GLU A 616 33.39 24.99 -2.45
CA GLU A 616 34.63 24.31 -2.82
C GLU A 616 34.38 23.15 -3.76
N PRO A 617 35.39 22.69 -4.55
CA PRO A 617 35.24 21.54 -5.41
C PRO A 617 34.92 20.27 -4.60
N LEU A 618 34.17 19.32 -5.19
CA LEU A 618 33.89 18.01 -4.59
C LEU A 618 35.11 17.09 -4.71
N SER A 619 35.83 17.17 -5.83
CA SER A 619 37.08 16.44 -6.04
C SER A 619 38.28 17.31 -5.64
N THR A 620 39.24 16.72 -4.95
CA THR A 620 40.51 17.33 -4.57
C THR A 620 41.65 16.63 -5.31
N GLU A 621 42.87 17.23 -5.30
CA GLU A 621 44.06 16.63 -5.89
C GLU A 621 44.37 15.21 -5.37
N THR A 622 43.90 14.92 -4.14
CA THR A 622 44.09 13.61 -3.49
C THR A 622 42.90 12.67 -3.65
N SER A 623 41.78 13.15 -4.23
CA SER A 623 40.56 12.32 -4.42
C SER A 623 40.84 11.14 -5.33
N GLN A 624 40.19 10.01 -4.99
CA GLN A 624 40.28 8.82 -5.85
C GLN A 624 39.73 9.11 -7.25
N THR A 625 40.41 8.68 -8.29
CA THR A 625 40.05 8.81 -9.73
C THR A 625 38.60 8.45 -9.99
N GLY A 626 38.03 7.52 -9.19
CA GLY A 626 36.65 7.12 -9.33
C GLY A 626 35.61 8.15 -8.88
N VAL A 627 35.93 9.13 -8.01
CA VAL A 627 35.07 10.25 -7.64
C VAL A 627 35.05 11.27 -8.78
N SER A 628 36.22 11.71 -9.25
CA SER A 628 36.33 12.69 -10.32
C SER A 628 35.62 12.24 -11.61
N THR A 629 35.63 10.94 -11.95
CA THR A 629 34.93 10.43 -13.14
C THR A 629 33.38 10.40 -13.00
N ARG A 630 32.84 10.64 -11.82
CA ARG A 630 31.39 10.64 -11.55
C ARG A 630 30.79 12.02 -11.36
N VAL A 631 31.61 13.04 -11.32
CA VAL A 631 31.21 14.43 -11.02
C VAL A 631 31.57 15.35 -12.17
N LEU A 632 30.56 16.00 -12.75
CA LEU A 632 30.75 17.10 -13.69
C LEU A 632 30.74 18.39 -12.88
N GLU A 633 31.92 18.92 -12.62
CA GLU A 633 32.11 20.16 -11.84
C GLU A 633 31.96 21.39 -12.73
N ILE A 634 31.10 22.34 -12.33
CA ILE A 634 30.86 23.62 -12.99
C ILE A 634 31.28 24.73 -12.05
N TYR A 635 32.32 25.45 -12.43
CA TYR A 635 32.82 26.53 -11.61
C TYR A 635 32.11 27.85 -11.90
N GLY A 636 31.80 28.63 -10.86
CA GLY A 636 31.26 29.98 -10.92
C GLY A 636 29.75 30.09 -10.94
N GLY A 637 29.26 31.31 -10.96
CA GLY A 637 27.84 31.62 -10.91
C GLY A 637 27.13 31.35 -12.24
N PRO A 638 25.92 30.77 -12.23
CA PRO A 638 25.09 30.58 -13.40
C PRO A 638 24.28 31.83 -13.81
N PHE A 639 24.35 32.92 -13.03
CA PHE A 639 23.70 34.19 -13.30
C PHE A 639 24.75 35.32 -13.41
N ASP A 640 24.44 36.33 -14.20
CA ASP A 640 25.32 37.51 -14.36
C ASP A 640 25.11 38.57 -13.26
N ASP A 641 23.89 38.60 -12.68
CA ASP A 641 23.49 39.54 -11.64
C ASP A 641 22.91 38.80 -10.41
N GLU A 642 23.28 39.26 -9.20
CA GLU A 642 22.73 38.77 -7.93
C GLU A 642 21.21 39.00 -7.79
N ARG A 643 20.68 40.06 -8.42
CA ARG A 643 19.22 40.33 -8.43
C ARG A 643 18.47 39.29 -9.21
N GLU A 644 18.94 38.88 -10.37
CA GLU A 644 18.29 37.82 -11.18
C GLU A 644 18.28 36.51 -10.41
N ALA A 645 19.40 36.17 -9.74
CA ALA A 645 19.47 34.99 -8.89
C ALA A 645 18.47 35.06 -7.72
N SER A 646 18.32 36.24 -7.09
CA SER A 646 17.36 36.43 -5.99
C SER A 646 15.90 36.28 -6.45
N VAL A 647 15.58 36.85 -7.60
CA VAL A 647 14.23 36.72 -8.21
C VAL A 647 13.95 35.25 -8.55
N MET A 648 14.89 34.54 -9.19
CA MET A 648 14.79 33.13 -9.49
C MET A 648 14.57 32.31 -8.22
N HIS A 649 15.33 32.57 -7.17
CA HIS A 649 15.20 31.89 -5.89
C HIS A 649 13.79 32.01 -5.28
N GLN A 650 13.18 33.21 -5.36
CA GLN A 650 11.84 33.44 -4.82
C GLN A 650 10.74 32.88 -5.70
N GLN A 651 10.87 32.99 -7.01
CA GLN A 651 9.80 32.57 -7.95
C GLN A 651 9.75 31.07 -8.21
N SER A 652 10.84 30.34 -8.02
CA SER A 652 10.90 28.90 -8.32
C SER A 652 9.93 28.04 -7.51
N GLY A 653 9.58 28.44 -6.26
CA GLY A 653 8.58 27.76 -5.46
C GLY A 653 7.13 28.17 -5.79
N MET A 654 6.95 29.36 -6.39
CA MET A 654 5.64 29.86 -6.81
C MET A 654 5.22 29.32 -8.17
N ASN A 655 6.18 28.98 -9.03
CA ASN A 655 5.97 28.50 -10.40
C ASN A 655 6.75 27.20 -10.58
N CYS A 656 6.14 26.05 -10.31
CA CYS A 656 6.84 24.77 -10.35
C CYS A 656 5.92 23.58 -10.68
N GLY A 657 6.54 22.46 -11.06
CA GLY A 657 5.88 21.17 -11.24
C GLY A 657 5.13 20.97 -12.57
N TRP A 658 5.32 21.87 -13.55
CA TRP A 658 4.60 21.82 -14.82
C TRP A 658 5.40 21.15 -15.93
N ALA A 659 6.67 21.48 -16.06
CA ALA A 659 7.48 21.04 -17.22
C ALA A 659 7.87 19.54 -17.12
N GLY A 660 8.11 19.03 -15.92
CA GLY A 660 8.45 17.62 -15.70
C GLY A 660 7.37 16.66 -16.15
N PRO A 661 6.14 16.76 -15.65
CA PRO A 661 5.02 15.94 -16.13
C PRO A 661 4.78 16.04 -17.64
N ALA A 662 4.84 17.25 -18.21
CA ALA A 662 4.72 17.43 -19.66
C ALA A 662 5.84 16.68 -20.42
N TYR A 663 7.07 16.79 -19.95
CA TYR A 663 8.21 16.09 -20.51
C TYR A 663 8.07 14.56 -20.45
N ILE A 664 7.61 14.00 -19.32
CA ILE A 664 7.35 12.56 -19.20
C ILE A 664 6.23 12.12 -20.14
N GLY A 665 5.14 12.89 -20.26
CA GLY A 665 4.07 12.59 -21.22
C GLY A 665 4.60 12.46 -22.64
N MET A 666 5.45 13.38 -23.08
CA MET A 666 6.09 13.34 -24.39
C MET A 666 7.05 12.14 -24.53
N LEU A 667 7.85 11.81 -23.50
CA LEU A 667 8.73 10.64 -23.51
C LEU A 667 7.95 9.32 -23.62
N LEU A 668 6.80 9.21 -22.96
CA LEU A 668 5.93 8.03 -23.05
C LEU A 668 5.45 7.77 -24.49
N HIS A 669 5.22 8.83 -25.28
CA HIS A 669 4.77 8.76 -26.67
C HIS A 669 5.93 8.71 -27.69
N THR A 670 7.19 8.76 -27.22
CA THR A 670 8.38 8.72 -28.08
C THR A 670 8.97 7.30 -28.11
N ASP A 671 9.40 6.87 -29.28
CA ASP A 671 10.10 5.60 -29.43
C ASP A 671 11.48 5.63 -28.76
N GLU A 672 11.72 4.71 -27.83
CA GLU A 672 12.96 4.64 -27.03
C GLU A 672 14.20 4.40 -27.90
N ARG A 673 14.04 3.70 -29.02
CA ARG A 673 15.15 3.43 -29.95
C ARG A 673 15.59 4.72 -30.63
N SER A 674 14.67 5.56 -31.07
CA SER A 674 14.98 6.85 -31.68
C SER A 674 15.68 7.80 -30.69
N ILE A 675 15.34 7.75 -29.38
CA ILE A 675 16.05 8.47 -28.33
C ILE A 675 17.49 7.98 -28.18
N THR A 676 17.68 6.65 -28.20
CA THR A 676 19.00 6.03 -28.07
C THR A 676 19.89 6.36 -29.27
N GLU A 677 19.35 6.32 -30.49
CA GLU A 677 20.08 6.68 -31.72
C GLU A 677 20.54 8.17 -31.66
N LYS A 678 19.68 9.08 -31.21
CA LYS A 678 20.06 10.49 -31.01
C LYS A 678 21.11 10.68 -29.91
N TYR A 679 21.03 9.87 -28.85
CA TYR A 679 22.07 9.85 -27.83
C TYR A 679 23.43 9.40 -28.40
N ASP A 680 23.47 8.36 -29.20
CA ASP A 680 24.69 7.86 -29.83
C ASP A 680 25.31 8.90 -30.78
N GLU A 681 24.49 9.61 -31.58
CA GLU A 681 24.95 10.75 -32.39
C GLU A 681 25.61 11.85 -31.54
N MET A 682 24.98 12.24 -30.42
CA MET A 682 25.53 13.26 -29.52
C MET A 682 26.81 12.77 -28.84
N MET A 683 26.85 11.50 -28.42
CA MET A 683 28.05 10.85 -27.86
C MET A 683 29.25 10.89 -28.83
N GLN A 684 29.02 10.54 -30.10
CA GLN A 684 30.07 10.60 -31.11
C GLN A 684 30.59 12.02 -31.29
N TYR A 685 29.71 13.03 -31.32
CA TYR A 685 30.11 14.43 -31.41
C TYR A 685 30.98 14.85 -30.23
N VAL A 686 30.50 14.61 -28.99
CA VAL A 686 31.24 14.98 -27.78
C VAL A 686 32.58 14.25 -27.67
N TYR A 687 32.64 12.96 -28.13
CA TYR A 687 33.88 12.21 -28.18
C TYR A 687 34.90 12.83 -29.14
N GLN A 688 34.49 13.24 -30.35
CA GLN A 688 35.35 13.87 -31.33
C GLN A 688 36.00 15.16 -30.81
N ILE A 689 35.31 15.97 -30.01
CA ILE A 689 35.81 17.22 -29.49
C ILE A 689 36.54 17.06 -28.13
N SER A 690 36.56 15.87 -27.53
CA SER A 690 37.02 15.65 -26.14
C SER A 690 38.54 15.56 -25.95
N LYS A 691 39.28 15.36 -27.01
CA LYS A 691 40.78 15.26 -27.00
C LYS A 691 41.33 14.29 -25.94
N GLY A 692 40.65 13.16 -25.68
CA GLY A 692 41.15 12.12 -24.77
C GLY A 692 40.67 12.21 -23.31
N LYS A 693 39.63 12.97 -23.01
CA LYS A 693 38.96 12.98 -21.71
C LYS A 693 38.34 11.66 -21.29
N SER A 694 38.04 11.53 -20.02
CA SER A 694 37.33 10.35 -19.46
C SER A 694 36.02 10.09 -20.18
N GLY A 695 35.83 8.85 -20.67
CA GLY A 695 34.57 8.41 -21.28
C GLY A 695 33.32 8.63 -20.43
N SER A 696 33.45 8.66 -19.09
CA SER A 696 32.34 8.94 -18.16
C SER A 696 31.87 10.39 -18.25
N HIS A 697 32.76 11.36 -18.33
CA HIS A 697 32.42 12.78 -18.53
C HIS A 697 31.76 13.02 -19.88
N ILE A 698 32.33 12.41 -20.94
CA ILE A 698 31.78 12.48 -22.30
C ILE A 698 30.31 11.99 -22.30
N ALA A 699 30.05 10.82 -21.68
CA ALA A 699 28.73 10.23 -21.60
C ALA A 699 27.72 11.12 -20.82
N GLY A 700 28.15 11.70 -19.70
CA GLY A 700 27.31 12.61 -18.91
C GLY A 700 26.99 13.90 -19.67
N ILE A 701 27.98 14.54 -20.30
CA ILE A 701 27.79 15.77 -21.09
C ILE A 701 26.87 15.49 -22.29
N ALA A 702 27.06 14.37 -23.00
CA ALA A 702 26.21 13.98 -24.11
C ALA A 702 24.75 13.72 -23.69
N ALA A 703 24.55 13.11 -22.53
CA ALA A 703 23.21 12.88 -21.98
C ALA A 703 22.48 14.19 -21.66
N VAL A 704 23.18 15.14 -21.01
CA VAL A 704 22.63 16.47 -20.71
C VAL A 704 22.36 17.28 -21.97
N ALA A 705 23.26 17.23 -22.96
CA ALA A 705 23.08 17.92 -24.23
C ALA A 705 21.89 17.35 -25.03
N LEU A 706 21.70 16.03 -25.03
CA LEU A 706 20.49 15.44 -25.62
C LEU A 706 19.23 15.94 -24.93
N ALA A 707 19.18 15.89 -23.58
CA ALA A 707 18.05 16.41 -22.83
C ALA A 707 17.77 17.87 -23.16
N ASP A 708 18.83 18.70 -23.26
CA ASP A 708 18.70 20.10 -23.64
C ASP A 708 18.12 20.28 -25.04
N ALA A 709 18.56 19.52 -26.04
CA ALA A 709 18.04 19.58 -27.40
C ALA A 709 16.54 19.18 -27.45
N ILE A 710 16.16 18.17 -26.68
CA ILE A 710 14.78 17.71 -26.56
C ILE A 710 13.89 18.79 -25.94
N ILE A 711 14.26 19.32 -24.76
CA ILE A 711 13.45 20.35 -24.09
C ILE A 711 13.43 21.67 -24.85
N ASP A 712 14.51 22.01 -25.52
CA ASP A 712 14.54 23.21 -26.37
C ASP A 712 13.52 23.10 -27.49
N THR A 713 13.45 21.95 -28.15
CA THR A 713 12.45 21.67 -29.20
C THR A 713 11.04 21.62 -28.67
N TRP A 714 10.79 20.87 -27.60
CA TRP A 714 9.44 20.56 -27.14
C TRP A 714 8.82 21.67 -26.27
N VAL A 715 9.63 22.31 -25.44
CA VAL A 715 9.15 23.22 -24.38
C VAL A 715 9.41 24.68 -24.73
N PHE A 716 10.61 25.02 -25.25
CA PHE A 716 11.06 26.41 -25.36
C PHE A 716 10.94 27.03 -26.75
N ASN A 717 11.03 26.26 -27.85
CA ASN A 717 11.07 26.80 -29.19
C ASN A 717 9.70 27.01 -29.85
N ASN A 718 8.93 25.93 -30.10
CA ASN A 718 7.71 26.00 -30.88
C ASN A 718 6.42 25.91 -30.08
N GLY A 719 6.47 25.40 -28.87
CA GLY A 719 5.28 25.16 -28.06
C GLY A 719 4.25 24.19 -28.69
N GLU A 720 4.54 23.59 -29.85
CA GLU A 720 3.63 22.67 -30.53
C GLU A 720 3.42 21.41 -29.72
N TRP A 721 4.49 20.80 -29.24
CA TRP A 721 4.45 19.65 -28.36
C TRP A 721 3.76 19.98 -27.03
N LEU A 722 4.04 21.18 -26.48
CA LEU A 722 3.40 21.62 -25.27
C LEU A 722 1.89 21.84 -25.47
N LYS A 723 1.47 22.39 -26.60
CA LYS A 723 0.04 22.50 -26.96
C LYS A 723 -0.63 21.13 -27.09
N ARG A 724 0.03 20.16 -27.70
CA ARG A 724 -0.47 18.78 -27.78
C ARG A 724 -0.66 18.18 -26.39
N TYR A 725 0.29 18.42 -25.46
CA TYR A 725 0.16 17.99 -24.07
C TYR A 725 -1.01 18.67 -23.36
N GLU A 726 -1.15 20.00 -23.51
CA GLU A 726 -2.26 20.77 -22.92
C GLU A 726 -3.62 20.34 -23.47
N ASN A 727 -3.68 19.91 -24.73
CA ASN A 727 -4.87 19.35 -25.36
C ASN A 727 -5.19 17.91 -24.95
N GLY A 728 -4.36 17.27 -24.12
CA GLY A 728 -4.57 15.92 -23.66
C GLY A 728 -4.22 14.82 -24.68
N GLU A 729 -3.43 15.12 -25.70
CA GLU A 729 -3.04 14.14 -26.73
C GLU A 729 -2.05 13.07 -26.21
N PHE A 730 -1.42 13.32 -25.08
CA PHE A 730 -0.44 12.45 -24.44
C PHE A 730 -1.03 11.69 -23.24
N ASP A 731 -2.07 10.89 -23.47
CA ASP A 731 -2.62 10.00 -22.45
C ASP A 731 -1.92 8.64 -22.39
N THR A 732 -2.03 7.96 -21.27
CA THR A 732 -1.33 6.68 -21.02
C THR A 732 -1.82 5.52 -21.89
N GLU A 733 -3.06 5.55 -22.37
CA GLU A 733 -3.63 4.50 -23.20
C GLU A 733 -3.09 4.61 -24.63
N SER A 734 -3.05 5.83 -25.19
CA SER A 734 -2.50 6.08 -26.52
C SER A 734 -0.98 5.82 -26.59
N ALA A 735 -0.25 6.03 -25.49
CA ALA A 735 1.19 5.75 -25.38
C ALA A 735 1.54 4.25 -25.56
N LYS A 736 0.62 3.35 -25.27
CA LYS A 736 0.81 1.90 -25.45
C LYS A 736 0.79 1.45 -26.91
N THR A 737 0.13 2.20 -27.77
CA THR A 737 -0.15 1.81 -29.16
C THR A 737 0.51 2.71 -30.21
N ASN A 738 0.74 4.01 -29.89
CA ASN A 738 1.23 5.00 -30.80
C ASN A 738 2.48 5.69 -30.27
N THR A 739 3.66 5.24 -30.72
CA THR A 739 4.93 5.94 -30.46
C THR A 739 5.43 6.61 -31.71
N GLU A 740 5.89 7.85 -31.58
CA GLU A 740 6.49 8.65 -32.65
C GLU A 740 8.02 8.61 -32.50
N ASN A 741 8.73 8.72 -33.61
CA ASN A 741 10.17 8.88 -33.57
C ASN A 741 10.52 10.27 -33.02
N LEU A 742 11.61 10.33 -32.24
CA LEU A 742 12.14 11.57 -31.69
C LEU A 742 12.47 12.58 -32.80
N GLN A 743 11.78 13.68 -32.84
CA GLN A 743 12.07 14.81 -33.71
C GLN A 743 12.74 15.90 -32.88
N ILE A 744 13.94 16.35 -33.32
CA ILE A 744 14.66 17.46 -32.72
C ILE A 744 14.86 18.55 -33.78
N ASP A 745 14.50 19.79 -33.44
CA ASP A 745 14.72 20.94 -34.27
C ASP A 745 16.22 21.15 -34.55
N PRO A 746 16.67 21.34 -35.82
CA PRO A 746 18.09 21.49 -36.15
C PRO A 746 18.80 22.62 -35.39
N GLU A 747 18.15 23.74 -35.13
CA GLU A 747 18.76 24.83 -34.37
C GLU A 747 18.93 24.45 -32.90
N SER A 748 17.95 23.76 -32.32
CA SER A 748 18.02 23.26 -30.94
C SER A 748 19.13 22.23 -30.76
N TRP A 749 19.34 21.39 -31.79
CA TRP A 749 20.44 20.43 -31.82
C TRP A 749 21.81 21.10 -31.85
N GLU A 750 22.01 22.10 -32.71
CA GLU A 750 23.28 22.84 -32.80
C GLU A 750 23.56 23.68 -31.54
N ARG A 751 22.52 24.31 -30.95
CA ARG A 751 22.69 25.03 -29.67
C ARG A 751 23.07 24.07 -28.52
N ALA A 752 22.55 22.86 -28.49
CA ALA A 752 22.92 21.87 -27.49
C ALA A 752 24.37 21.37 -27.67
N LYS A 753 24.83 21.22 -28.92
CA LYS A 753 26.23 20.90 -29.26
C LYS A 753 27.18 22.02 -28.83
N GLU A 754 26.81 23.28 -29.03
CA GLU A 754 27.57 24.45 -28.61
C GLU A 754 27.72 24.49 -27.10
N MET A 755 26.63 24.37 -26.35
CA MET A 755 26.66 24.26 -24.89
C MET A 755 27.57 23.09 -24.44
N ALA A 756 27.44 21.90 -25.04
CA ALA A 756 28.29 20.75 -24.72
C ALA A 756 29.77 21.03 -24.95
N ARG A 757 30.11 21.72 -26.03
CA ARG A 757 31.50 22.16 -26.32
C ARG A 757 32.02 23.10 -25.24
N ASN A 758 31.26 24.13 -24.85
CA ASN A 758 31.67 25.12 -23.86
C ASN A 758 31.85 24.48 -22.48
N ILE A 759 30.91 23.62 -22.04
CA ILE A 759 31.04 22.88 -20.79
C ILE A 759 32.23 21.90 -20.82
N LEU A 760 32.45 21.20 -21.94
CA LEU A 760 33.59 20.30 -22.07
C LEU A 760 34.93 21.08 -21.99
N GLN A 761 35.05 22.26 -22.61
CA GLN A 761 36.24 23.13 -22.50
C GLN A 761 36.47 23.55 -21.05
N GLU A 762 35.43 23.91 -20.31
CA GLU A 762 35.54 24.25 -18.89
C GLU A 762 36.06 23.05 -18.08
N GLN A 763 35.58 21.83 -18.36
CA GLN A 763 36.07 20.60 -17.73
C GLN A 763 37.54 20.32 -18.09
N MET A 764 37.96 20.66 -19.31
CA MET A 764 39.36 20.49 -19.74
C MET A 764 40.29 21.47 -19.04
N ASN A 765 39.83 22.68 -18.78
CA ASN A 765 40.66 23.71 -18.10
C ASN A 765 40.75 23.46 -16.58
N ALA A 766 39.75 22.79 -16.01
CA ALA A 766 39.69 22.43 -14.58
C ALA A 766 40.40 21.12 -14.24
N ASP A 767 40.93 20.39 -15.26
CA ASP A 767 41.55 19.09 -15.03
C ASP A 767 42.87 19.22 -14.30
N THR A 768 42.86 18.85 -13.03
CA THR A 768 44.04 18.88 -12.14
C THR A 768 45.02 17.74 -12.38
N GLY A 769 44.94 17.02 -13.51
CA GLY A 769 45.81 15.89 -13.86
C GLY A 769 45.41 14.54 -13.19
N ASP A 770 46.09 13.49 -13.60
CA ASP A 770 45.99 12.17 -12.91
C ASP A 770 46.50 12.32 -11.48
N VAL A 771 45.75 11.78 -10.50
CA VAL A 771 46.15 11.75 -9.07
C VAL A 771 47.61 11.25 -8.89
N ASN A 772 48.04 10.34 -9.77
CA ASN A 772 49.42 9.84 -9.74
C ASN A 772 50.43 10.87 -10.34
N GLU A 773 50.03 11.69 -11.32
CA GLU A 773 50.84 12.78 -11.84
C GLU A 773 50.97 13.89 -10.79
N ASN A 774 49.88 14.26 -10.10
CA ASN A 774 49.87 15.20 -8.98
C ASN A 774 50.74 14.69 -7.83
N ALA A 775 50.65 13.40 -7.51
CA ALA A 775 51.51 12.80 -6.51
C ALA A 775 52.99 12.80 -6.92
N THR A 776 53.25 12.67 -8.21
CA THR A 776 54.59 12.77 -8.76
C THR A 776 55.14 14.18 -8.64
N GLN A 777 54.35 15.20 -8.98
CA GLN A 777 54.73 16.61 -8.81
C GLN A 777 54.95 16.96 -7.34
N TYR A 778 54.03 16.49 -6.47
CA TYR A 778 54.21 16.65 -5.01
C TYR A 778 55.54 16.06 -4.52
N ILE A 779 55.98 14.90 -4.99
CA ILE A 779 57.27 14.32 -4.63
C ILE A 779 58.40 15.25 -5.06
N VAL A 780 58.34 15.80 -6.27
CA VAL A 780 59.37 16.76 -6.77
C VAL A 780 59.41 17.99 -5.90
N ASP A 781 58.26 18.59 -5.62
CA ASP A 781 58.18 19.82 -4.79
C ASP A 781 58.61 19.53 -3.33
N TRP A 782 58.25 18.34 -2.80
CA TRP A 782 58.69 17.93 -1.47
C TRP A 782 60.22 17.76 -1.37
N ILE A 783 60.84 17.16 -2.41
CA ILE A 783 62.32 17.06 -2.49
C ILE A 783 62.94 18.43 -2.50
N LEU A 784 62.43 19.34 -3.36
CA LEU A 784 62.92 20.67 -3.50
C LEU A 784 62.79 21.53 -2.23
N SER A 785 61.64 21.42 -1.56
CA SER A 785 61.35 22.14 -0.32
C SER A 785 62.18 21.67 0.88
N ASN A 786 62.64 20.41 0.84
CA ASN A 786 63.40 19.79 1.91
C ASN A 786 64.87 19.55 1.50
N LYS A 787 65.41 20.28 0.52
CA LYS A 787 66.71 20.04 -0.05
C LYS A 787 67.84 19.98 0.98
N ASP A 788 67.76 20.82 2.04
CA ASP A 788 68.73 20.86 3.13
C ASP A 788 68.68 19.63 4.06
N SER A 789 67.71 18.78 3.97
CA SER A 789 67.55 17.52 4.70
C SER A 789 68.07 16.32 3.92
N PHE A 790 68.74 16.52 2.77
CA PHE A 790 69.35 15.46 1.98
C PHE A 790 70.90 15.51 2.08
N GLY A 791 71.58 14.43 2.39
CA GLY A 791 73.05 14.27 2.40
C GLY A 791 73.63 14.12 3.82
N GLU A 792 74.92 13.90 3.90
CA GLU A 792 75.66 13.66 5.16
C GLU A 792 75.62 14.84 6.16
N LYS A 793 75.40 16.04 5.70
CA LYS A 793 75.26 17.27 6.52
C LYS A 793 73.85 17.73 6.67
N ALA A 794 72.85 16.82 6.57
CA ALA A 794 71.46 17.15 6.66
C ALA A 794 71.14 17.83 8.01
N PHE A 795 70.37 18.96 7.91
CA PHE A 795 69.89 19.62 9.10
C PHE A 795 68.59 18.96 9.57
N GLY A 796 68.61 18.34 10.77
CA GLY A 796 67.49 17.61 11.32
C GLY A 796 67.43 16.13 10.86
N THR A 797 66.23 15.67 10.55
CA THR A 797 66.04 14.26 10.09
C THR A 797 66.52 14.13 8.65
N CYS A 798 67.49 13.28 8.41
CA CYS A 798 67.97 12.95 7.06
C CYS A 798 66.87 12.21 6.26
N LEU A 799 66.47 12.76 5.13
CA LEU A 799 65.44 12.22 4.25
C LEU A 799 65.99 11.31 3.16
N GLY A 800 67.31 11.40 2.93
CA GLY A 800 67.98 10.64 1.87
C GLY A 800 69.22 11.35 1.38
N MET A 801 69.61 11.11 0.11
CA MET A 801 70.81 11.72 -0.48
C MET A 801 70.49 12.15 -1.94
N ILE A 802 70.98 13.30 -2.37
CA ILE A 802 70.96 13.72 -3.79
C ILE A 802 72.34 13.58 -4.37
N GLN A 803 72.53 12.68 -5.37
CA GLN A 803 73.80 12.45 -6.03
C GLN A 803 73.53 12.22 -7.54
N ASN A 804 74.38 12.79 -8.38
CA ASN A 804 74.35 12.60 -9.85
C ASN A 804 73.01 12.87 -10.49
N LYS A 805 72.27 13.92 -10.06
CA LYS A 805 70.93 14.30 -10.48
C LYS A 805 69.81 13.32 -10.06
N ASN A 806 70.12 12.38 -9.21
CA ASN A 806 69.14 11.42 -8.66
C ASN A 806 68.92 11.71 -7.17
N ALA A 807 67.67 11.61 -6.71
CA ALA A 807 67.32 11.65 -5.30
C ALA A 807 67.11 10.19 -4.79
N TYR A 808 67.95 9.82 -3.86
CA TYR A 808 67.82 8.56 -3.10
C TYR A 808 67.05 8.85 -1.82
N ILE A 809 65.83 8.36 -1.70
CA ILE A 809 64.96 8.70 -0.59
C ILE A 809 64.70 7.47 0.29
N PHE A 810 64.75 7.61 1.60
CA PHE A 810 64.36 6.53 2.49
C PHE A 810 62.89 6.17 2.28
N PRO A 811 62.51 4.90 1.99
CA PRO A 811 61.15 4.50 1.65
C PRO A 811 60.12 4.87 2.75
N SER A 812 60.52 4.83 4.03
CA SER A 812 59.65 5.23 5.14
C SER A 812 59.31 6.72 5.13
N MET A 813 60.29 7.57 4.82
CA MET A 813 60.14 9.03 4.74
C MET A 813 59.26 9.43 3.58
N LEU A 814 59.43 8.83 2.40
CA LEU A 814 58.58 9.06 1.26
C LEU A 814 57.16 8.57 1.50
N THR A 815 57.02 7.38 2.11
CA THR A 815 55.70 6.87 2.49
C THR A 815 54.97 7.78 3.46
N GLN A 816 55.67 8.29 4.49
CA GLN A 816 55.12 9.21 5.44
C GLN A 816 54.71 10.55 4.79
N ALA A 817 55.55 11.12 3.91
CA ALA A 817 55.25 12.33 3.18
C ALA A 817 54.01 12.21 2.31
N LEU A 818 53.96 11.15 1.48
CA LEU A 818 52.81 10.85 0.65
C LEU A 818 51.53 10.64 1.47
N THR A 819 51.59 9.85 2.55
CA THR A 819 50.44 9.58 3.40
C THR A 819 49.94 10.86 4.09
N LYS A 820 50.87 11.71 4.56
CA LYS A 820 50.52 13.02 5.17
C LYS A 820 49.85 13.96 4.16
N ALA A 821 50.27 13.91 2.90
CA ALA A 821 49.65 14.68 1.81
C ALA A 821 48.38 14.02 1.25
N GLY A 822 47.92 12.87 1.78
CA GLY A 822 46.70 12.23 1.35
C GLY A 822 46.85 11.23 0.17
N TYR A 823 48.07 11.05 -0.34
CA TYR A 823 48.33 10.12 -1.45
C TYR A 823 48.55 8.67 -0.98
N SER A 824 48.13 7.72 -1.82
CA SER A 824 48.44 6.30 -1.58
C SER A 824 49.86 5.98 -1.99
N SER A 825 50.79 5.85 -1.04
CA SER A 825 52.20 5.57 -1.30
C SER A 825 52.38 4.32 -2.17
N ARG A 826 51.66 3.25 -1.94
CA ARG A 826 51.72 2.00 -2.73
C ARG A 826 51.31 2.22 -4.20
N LYS A 827 50.24 2.97 -4.48
CA LYS A 827 49.78 3.26 -5.85
C LYS A 827 50.77 4.19 -6.56
N THR A 828 51.20 5.27 -5.88
CA THR A 828 52.13 6.23 -6.42
C THR A 828 53.47 5.60 -6.78
N LEU A 829 54.05 4.79 -5.89
CA LEU A 829 55.31 4.10 -6.14
C LEU A 829 55.20 3.08 -7.31
N LYS A 830 54.07 2.36 -7.39
CA LYS A 830 53.84 1.49 -8.52
C LYS A 830 53.73 2.25 -9.85
N TYR A 831 52.99 3.36 -9.87
CA TYR A 831 52.90 4.23 -11.05
C TYR A 831 54.24 4.77 -11.49
N LEU A 832 55.06 5.29 -10.54
CA LEU A 832 56.41 5.77 -10.82
C LEU A 832 57.32 4.66 -11.37
N ALA A 833 57.21 3.45 -10.85
CA ALA A 833 57.95 2.28 -11.36
C ALA A 833 57.51 1.90 -12.78
N ASP A 834 56.19 1.84 -13.05
CA ASP A 834 55.63 1.55 -14.37
C ASP A 834 56.03 2.61 -15.42
N LYS A 835 56.20 3.86 -14.98
CA LYS A 835 56.71 4.95 -15.83
C LYS A 835 58.25 5.05 -15.91
N GLY A 836 58.96 4.19 -15.21
CA GLY A 836 60.43 4.20 -15.19
C GLY A 836 61.05 5.41 -14.47
N LEU A 837 60.26 6.13 -13.65
CA LEU A 837 60.70 7.33 -12.92
C LEU A 837 61.39 7.00 -11.60
N ILE A 838 61.25 5.78 -11.11
CA ILE A 838 62.01 5.29 -9.95
C ILE A 838 62.67 3.93 -10.24
N GLY A 839 63.86 3.75 -9.72
CA GLY A 839 64.57 2.47 -9.68
C GLY A 839 64.50 1.88 -8.29
N VAL A 840 64.23 0.55 -8.16
CA VAL A 840 64.36 -0.15 -6.90
C VAL A 840 65.72 -0.83 -6.87
N SER A 841 66.69 -0.30 -6.14
CA SER A 841 67.95 -0.98 -5.84
C SER A 841 67.85 -1.65 -4.49
N VAL A 842 68.02 -2.97 -4.46
CA VAL A 842 68.24 -3.70 -3.21
C VAL A 842 69.69 -3.43 -2.81
N LEU A 843 69.88 -2.58 -1.79
CA LEU A 843 71.18 -2.49 -1.11
C LEU A 843 71.43 -3.87 -0.46
N LYS A 844 72.45 -4.57 -0.95
CA LYS A 844 72.98 -5.76 -0.36
C LYS A 844 73.76 -5.41 0.91
#